data_45c81741eeb4258da35d585efa5bd2db
#
_entry.id   45c81741eeb4258da35d585efa5bd2db
#
_cell.length_a   1.000
_cell.length_b   1.000
_cell.length_c   1.000
_cell.angle_alpha   90.00
_cell.angle_beta   90.00
_cell.angle_gamma   90.00
#
_symmetry.space_group_name_H-M   'P 1'
#
loop_
_entity.id
_entity.type
_entity.pdbx_description
1 polymer ?
#
loop_
_entity_poly.entity_id
_entity_poly.type
_entity_poly.pdbx_seq_one_letter_code
_entity_poly.pdbx_strand_id
1 'polypeptide(L)'
;MFKKLSYLAIFLSSAFIYAQEEEEVVVTGSYIAGSPTDGASPVEIVGRDLIDNIGAMTASDITANLPIDSGSENNADSFTSGATQGRTNINLRGLGLTSTLVLIDGRRVTFSGSIANDGSAFVDTSQIPTIALDRVEILKEGAASIYGSDAVAGVVNYIFRRDFVGFETDITRQQIEAGSARDDRVSFIYGGEFGDSNVVLAYSSLDRSPMLGTEKELAPMGISGLGTSFRLLSGTTTAAAGHPYAGTYTHNPNGLTDPPNTYIRDPNCVANKGIVLADGRCGFKFGPRFNIVNEENHEQIYLSIKRPLTDEIDFNLDVLDATTNVWDNPQSPSYPALTFLSLAKLIQPGTGGSPFDKALLWYGRPLANLFPSPLAPRYISRDRISLGLTGTFDNGFDWDFRVTRSAEDAYGLQPDTGTSQLEDAIAGKGGPTGDQTFDLFIPTNNSQELIDWLRSDQETWTDVELEVVDFVVTGEVGNVAIATGIQLREESIDIDRSANSLVVLDANGNLVTPANMIFLGGGIEVDTSKSAEAIFVEASADINENLEIRGALRYESLEEESTVDPKISLRYQASDNVVLRASVSQSYREPTLAQLYASDVGLEGIQDYNTNGETVGNATFIRIAAKANPNLVPEEADNLNVGVIWTLDDFQAKFDYWAVDYTNVITKEQAQGIVRYTPQSTKVIRTSGTLAGVTTSYFNADYVETDGIDIELTYSADIGPGTLGLGLNATHMMSYDIPILGVKTDVVGLFNQDNFARSMPDTKAVISANYLSGQHSVAAYVRHISSYKTNAALNSTAQSLGIFNADGSIDSFTTVDMQYTYAVDAENVALTVGLKNAFDEDVPYVYDATNWSYDPKHHDPRGRMFTLGLKYMLD
;
A
#
# COMPACT_ATOMS: atom_id res chain seq x y z
N MET A 1 30.47 41.56 14.39
CA MET A 1 30.36 40.71 15.56
C MET A 1 28.88 40.41 15.92
N PHE A 2 27.93 41.23 15.47
CA PHE A 2 26.49 41.03 15.74
C PHE A 2 25.74 40.15 14.71
N LYS A 3 26.33 39.84 13.55
CA LYS A 3 25.73 38.95 12.53
C LYS A 3 25.97 37.45 12.82
N LYS A 4 26.92 37.08 13.66
CA LYS A 4 27.23 35.69 14.02
C LYS A 4 26.32 35.10 15.12
N LEU A 5 25.58 35.94 15.87
CA LEU A 5 24.62 35.48 16.86
C LEU A 5 23.25 35.12 16.27
N SER A 6 22.95 35.61 15.05
CA SER A 6 21.68 35.31 14.37
C SER A 6 21.57 33.87 13.86
N TYR A 7 22.70 33.24 13.54
CA TYR A 7 22.71 31.88 12.95
C TYR A 7 22.57 30.77 14.00
N LEU A 8 23.04 31.03 15.23
CA LEU A 8 22.76 30.17 16.37
C LEU A 8 21.27 30.19 16.77
N ALA A 9 20.60 31.32 16.48
CA ALA A 9 19.18 31.51 16.76
C ALA A 9 18.24 30.75 15.80
N ILE A 10 18.69 30.41 14.59
CA ILE A 10 17.84 29.68 13.60
C ILE A 10 17.80 28.17 13.89
N PHE A 11 18.92 27.56 14.33
CA PHE A 11 18.91 26.21 14.87
C PHE A 11 18.26 26.10 16.27
N LEU A 12 18.26 27.19 17.04
CA LEU A 12 17.59 27.30 18.33
C LEU A 12 16.12 27.74 18.19
N SER A 13 15.72 28.38 17.08
CA SER A 13 14.35 28.87 16.90
C SER A 13 13.37 27.76 16.46
N SER A 14 13.82 26.65 15.87
CA SER A 14 12.97 25.51 15.61
C SER A 14 12.56 24.74 16.87
N ALA A 15 13.33 24.86 17.96
CA ALA A 15 12.97 24.28 19.27
C ALA A 15 12.16 25.22 20.18
N PHE A 16 12.02 26.52 19.81
CA PHE A 16 11.31 27.53 20.59
C PHE A 16 9.89 27.85 20.07
N ILE A 17 9.41 27.19 19.01
CA ILE A 17 8.08 27.44 18.42
C ILE A 17 6.91 26.95 19.29
N TYR A 18 7.17 26.38 20.47
CA TYR A 18 6.10 26.07 21.44
C TYR A 18 5.69 27.23 22.37
N ALA A 19 6.19 28.45 22.16
CA ALA A 19 5.83 29.62 22.97
C ALA A 19 5.84 30.94 22.17
N GLN A 20 5.48 30.94 20.89
CA GLN A 20 5.17 32.15 20.13
C GLN A 20 3.67 32.23 19.87
N GLU A 21 3.15 33.46 19.82
CA GLU A 21 1.76 33.78 19.42
C GLU A 21 1.35 32.86 18.27
N GLU A 22 0.27 32.08 18.48
CA GLU A 22 -0.31 31.23 17.48
C GLU A 22 -0.66 32.10 16.25
N GLU A 23 0.11 31.96 15.17
CA GLU A 23 -0.30 32.54 13.88
C GLU A 23 -1.58 31.81 13.46
N GLU A 24 -2.64 32.55 13.18
CA GLU A 24 -3.86 32.01 12.54
C GLU A 24 -3.47 31.47 11.16
N VAL A 25 -3.44 30.15 11.03
CA VAL A 25 -3.11 29.44 9.79
C VAL A 25 -4.36 28.68 9.33
N VAL A 26 -4.56 28.59 8.01
CA VAL A 26 -5.56 27.67 7.46
C VAL A 26 -5.04 26.25 7.68
N VAL A 27 -5.80 25.45 8.44
CA VAL A 27 -5.45 24.09 8.83
C VAL A 27 -6.33 23.12 8.05
N THR A 28 -5.79 21.94 7.72
CA THR A 28 -6.54 20.87 7.04
C THR A 28 -7.86 20.57 7.77
N GLY A 29 -8.97 20.57 7.01
CA GLY A 29 -10.34 20.38 7.53
C GLY A 29 -11.17 21.63 7.62
N SER A 30 -10.62 22.80 7.23
CA SER A 30 -11.33 24.07 7.15
C SER A 30 -10.69 24.99 6.11
N TYR A 31 -11.47 25.84 5.46
CA TYR A 31 -10.97 26.99 4.69
C TYR A 31 -10.89 28.28 5.53
N ILE A 32 -11.38 28.24 6.77
CA ILE A 32 -11.36 29.35 7.71
C ILE A 32 -10.13 29.19 8.61
N ALA A 33 -9.33 30.25 8.76
CA ALA A 33 -8.16 30.28 9.64
C ALA A 33 -8.54 29.89 11.09
N GLY A 34 -7.61 29.22 11.77
CA GLY A 34 -7.81 28.76 13.15
C GLY A 34 -6.55 28.19 13.77
N SER A 35 -6.59 27.89 15.08
CA SER A 35 -5.46 27.29 15.78
C SER A 35 -5.30 25.81 15.42
N PRO A 36 -4.13 25.37 14.98
CA PRO A 36 -3.90 23.94 14.65
C PRO A 36 -3.82 23.05 15.88
N THR A 37 -3.49 23.55 17.06
CA THR A 37 -3.20 22.74 18.25
C THR A 37 -4.42 22.44 19.09
N ASP A 38 -5.41 23.31 19.14
CA ASP A 38 -6.61 23.18 19.97
C ASP A 38 -7.93 23.42 19.21
N GLY A 39 -7.89 23.33 17.89
CA GLY A 39 -9.06 23.51 17.02
C GLY A 39 -10.24 22.57 17.31
N ALA A 40 -11.40 22.92 16.76
CA ALA A 40 -12.62 22.11 16.90
C ALA A 40 -12.50 20.72 16.26
N SER A 41 -11.64 20.55 15.26
CA SER A 41 -11.33 19.29 14.57
C SER A 41 -10.00 18.69 15.06
N PRO A 42 -9.90 17.34 15.21
CA PRO A 42 -8.66 16.68 15.64
C PRO A 42 -7.64 16.61 14.50
N VAL A 43 -6.70 17.54 14.46
CA VAL A 43 -5.59 17.56 13.51
C VAL A 43 -4.29 17.20 14.21
N GLU A 44 -3.54 16.25 13.63
CA GLU A 44 -2.14 15.95 14.01
C GLU A 44 -1.20 16.59 13.00
N ILE A 45 -0.12 17.20 13.48
CA ILE A 45 0.88 17.86 12.65
C ILE A 45 2.21 17.15 12.82
N VAL A 46 2.73 16.59 11.72
CA VAL A 46 4.10 16.08 11.59
C VAL A 46 4.96 17.17 10.98
N GLY A 47 5.59 17.97 11.83
CA GLY A 47 6.43 19.09 11.39
C GLY A 47 7.80 18.65 10.86
N ARG A 48 8.54 19.60 10.25
CA ARG A 48 9.86 19.40 9.66
C ARG A 48 10.85 18.74 10.64
N ASP A 49 10.88 19.20 11.88
CA ASP A 49 11.79 18.67 12.91
C ASP A 49 11.55 17.18 13.18
N LEU A 50 10.29 16.73 13.23
CA LEU A 50 9.97 15.34 13.40
C LEU A 50 10.40 14.52 12.17
N ILE A 51 10.14 15.01 10.94
CA ILE A 51 10.56 14.40 9.68
C ILE A 51 12.09 14.20 9.65
N ASP A 52 12.86 15.18 10.08
CA ASP A 52 14.32 15.11 10.16
C ASP A 52 14.78 14.15 11.27
N ASN A 53 14.14 14.17 12.45
CA ASN A 53 14.52 13.37 13.61
C ASN A 53 14.23 11.87 13.43
N ILE A 54 13.20 11.49 12.67
CA ILE A 54 12.96 10.07 12.31
C ILE A 54 13.84 9.60 11.15
N GLY A 55 14.61 10.50 10.54
CA GLY A 55 15.44 10.22 9.37
C GLY A 55 14.62 9.73 8.18
N ALA A 56 13.47 10.39 7.91
CA ALA A 56 12.55 9.99 6.85
C ALA A 56 13.22 10.14 5.49
N MET A 57 13.41 9.03 4.77
CA MET A 57 13.89 9.02 3.40
C MET A 57 12.75 9.11 2.39
N THR A 58 11.57 8.62 2.76
CA THR A 58 10.36 8.57 1.94
C THR A 58 9.13 8.97 2.77
N ALA A 59 8.00 9.24 2.11
CA ALA A 59 6.73 9.49 2.80
C ALA A 59 6.26 8.28 3.62
N SER A 60 6.63 7.04 3.23
CA SER A 60 6.29 5.84 4.00
C SER A 60 7.01 5.77 5.36
N ASP A 61 8.20 6.36 5.49
CA ASP A 61 8.86 6.49 6.81
C ASP A 61 8.06 7.39 7.76
N ILE A 62 7.39 8.41 7.22
CA ILE A 62 6.48 9.27 7.99
C ILE A 62 5.25 8.46 8.40
N THR A 63 4.60 7.77 7.45
CA THR A 63 3.41 6.94 7.69
C THR A 63 3.67 5.85 8.74
N ALA A 64 4.85 5.22 8.73
CA ALA A 64 5.24 4.20 9.71
C ALA A 64 5.29 4.71 11.18
N ASN A 65 5.35 6.02 11.38
CA ASN A 65 5.31 6.67 12.69
C ASN A 65 3.93 7.23 13.07
N LEU A 66 2.89 6.91 12.29
CA LEU A 66 1.49 7.29 12.57
C LEU A 66 0.72 6.07 13.12
N PRO A 67 0.39 6.02 14.42
CA PRO A 67 -0.39 4.90 14.98
C PRO A 67 -1.78 4.75 14.36
N ILE A 68 -2.37 5.83 13.87
CA ILE A 68 -3.67 5.85 13.20
C ILE A 68 -3.65 5.14 11.83
N ASP A 69 -2.47 5.02 11.19
CA ASP A 69 -2.33 4.23 9.96
C ASP A 69 -2.44 2.75 10.26
N SER A 70 -3.32 2.01 9.61
CA SER A 70 -3.50 0.58 9.81
C SER A 70 -3.79 -0.14 8.51
N GLY A 71 -2.95 -1.12 8.17
CA GLY A 71 -3.15 -1.94 6.98
C GLY A 71 -2.75 -1.27 5.65
N SER A 72 -1.89 -0.25 5.66
CA SER A 72 -1.24 0.29 4.46
C SER A 72 -0.24 -0.72 3.86
N GLU A 73 0.13 -0.55 2.59
CA GLU A 73 1.03 -1.47 1.87
C GLU A 73 2.39 -0.78 1.62
N ASN A 74 3.11 -0.44 2.69
CA ASN A 74 4.35 0.34 2.65
C ASN A 74 5.61 -0.46 2.99
N ASN A 75 5.46 -1.61 3.66
CA ASN A 75 6.60 -2.44 3.99
C ASN A 75 7.02 -3.30 2.80
N ALA A 76 8.31 -3.61 2.78
CA ALA A 76 8.92 -4.39 1.73
C ALA A 76 8.33 -5.81 1.68
N ASP A 77 7.69 -6.16 0.60
CA ASP A 77 7.31 -7.53 0.22
C ASP A 77 7.04 -7.59 -1.28
N SER A 78 8.03 -7.94 -2.06
CA SER A 78 7.90 -8.01 -3.53
C SER A 78 6.98 -9.14 -4.01
N PHE A 79 6.62 -10.07 -3.14
CA PHE A 79 5.78 -11.21 -3.49
C PHE A 79 4.29 -10.96 -3.20
N THR A 80 3.95 -10.50 -1.99
CA THR A 80 2.57 -10.26 -1.57
C THR A 80 2.02 -8.95 -2.14
N SER A 81 2.84 -7.91 -2.14
CA SER A 81 2.48 -6.58 -2.64
C SER A 81 2.81 -6.38 -4.13
N GLY A 82 2.63 -7.42 -4.94
CA GLY A 82 3.04 -7.41 -6.35
C GLY A 82 2.42 -6.30 -7.20
N ALA A 83 1.21 -5.87 -6.88
CA ALA A 83 0.52 -4.78 -7.58
C ALA A 83 0.97 -3.39 -7.13
N THR A 84 1.45 -3.24 -5.89
CA THR A 84 1.84 -1.96 -5.27
C THR A 84 3.36 -1.74 -5.23
N GLN A 85 4.17 -2.59 -5.89
CA GLN A 85 5.62 -2.45 -5.96
C GLN A 85 6.05 -1.09 -6.48
N GLY A 86 7.01 -0.46 -5.80
CA GLY A 86 7.51 0.87 -6.10
C GLY A 86 6.56 2.01 -5.72
N ARG A 87 5.46 1.72 -5.04
CA ARG A 87 4.44 2.66 -4.57
C ARG A 87 4.28 2.60 -3.06
N THR A 88 3.75 3.68 -2.50
CA THR A 88 3.39 3.77 -1.07
C THR A 88 2.00 4.38 -0.90
N ASN A 89 1.33 4.09 0.21
CA ASN A 89 -0.03 4.56 0.47
C ASN A 89 -0.27 4.77 1.97
N ILE A 90 -1.43 5.30 2.32
CA ILE A 90 -1.84 5.52 3.71
C ILE A 90 -3.29 5.06 3.90
N ASN A 91 -3.56 4.44 5.07
CA ASN A 91 -4.87 3.89 5.43
C ASN A 91 -5.25 4.30 6.85
N LEU A 92 -5.94 5.39 7.00
CA LEU A 92 -6.37 5.86 8.32
C LEU A 92 -7.42 4.91 8.91
N ARG A 93 -7.17 4.44 10.15
CA ARG A 93 -8.07 3.58 10.94
C ARG A 93 -8.45 2.24 10.27
N GLY A 94 -7.72 1.83 9.22
CA GLY A 94 -8.03 0.59 8.52
C GLY A 94 -9.35 0.59 7.72
N LEU A 95 -9.95 1.76 7.50
CA LEU A 95 -11.23 1.91 6.80
C LEU A 95 -11.15 1.71 5.27
N GLY A 96 -9.96 1.45 4.76
CA GLY A 96 -9.67 1.25 3.34
C GLY A 96 -8.79 2.35 2.76
N LEU A 97 -7.94 1.98 1.81
CA LEU A 97 -7.00 2.92 1.17
C LEU A 97 -7.73 4.06 0.43
N THR A 98 -8.88 3.76 -0.14
CA THR A 98 -9.74 4.72 -0.87
C THR A 98 -10.49 5.67 0.06
N SER A 99 -10.65 5.33 1.35
CA SER A 99 -11.39 6.14 2.32
C SER A 99 -10.54 7.21 3.01
N THR A 100 -9.25 7.29 2.66
CA THR A 100 -8.30 8.31 3.11
C THR A 100 -8.01 9.27 1.98
N LEU A 101 -8.47 10.52 2.11
CA LEU A 101 -8.18 11.55 1.11
C LEU A 101 -6.73 12.04 1.27
N VAL A 102 -5.96 12.01 0.20
CA VAL A 102 -4.60 12.57 0.15
C VAL A 102 -4.61 13.88 -0.64
N LEU A 103 -3.99 14.91 -0.08
CA LEU A 103 -3.85 16.22 -0.67
C LEU A 103 -2.38 16.65 -0.73
N ILE A 104 -2.06 17.51 -1.68
CA ILE A 104 -0.81 18.30 -1.73
C ILE A 104 -1.22 19.77 -1.73
N ASP A 105 -0.76 20.52 -0.72
CA ASP A 105 -1.11 21.94 -0.51
C ASP A 105 -2.63 22.19 -0.60
N GLY A 106 -3.42 21.30 0.04
CA GLY A 106 -4.88 21.37 0.08
C GLY A 106 -5.60 21.00 -1.22
N ARG A 107 -4.92 20.43 -2.21
CA ARG A 107 -5.48 20.07 -3.53
C ARG A 107 -5.36 18.57 -3.78
N ARG A 108 -6.39 18.00 -4.42
CA ARG A 108 -6.46 16.57 -4.73
C ARG A 108 -5.32 16.09 -5.62
N VAL A 109 -5.04 14.80 -5.49
CA VAL A 109 -4.08 14.03 -6.31
C VAL A 109 -4.82 12.85 -6.92
N THR A 110 -4.46 12.44 -8.14
CA THR A 110 -5.05 11.27 -8.79
C THR A 110 -4.78 9.98 -8.02
N PHE A 111 -5.67 9.01 -8.14
CA PHE A 111 -5.38 7.64 -7.72
C PHE A 111 -4.23 7.06 -8.55
N SER A 112 -3.58 6.04 -8.00
CA SER A 112 -2.61 5.25 -8.75
C SER A 112 -3.30 4.42 -9.83
N GLY A 113 -2.61 4.21 -10.97
CA GLY A 113 -3.02 3.28 -12.02
C GLY A 113 -3.01 1.81 -11.58
N SER A 114 -2.50 1.51 -10.38
CA SER A 114 -2.54 0.17 -9.78
C SER A 114 -3.62 0.08 -8.71
N ILE A 115 -4.19 -1.12 -8.59
CA ILE A 115 -5.15 -1.48 -7.54
C ILE A 115 -4.44 -2.40 -6.55
N ALA A 116 -4.62 -2.18 -5.25
CA ALA A 116 -4.13 -3.06 -4.21
C ALA A 116 -4.78 -4.46 -4.30
N ASN A 117 -4.18 -5.47 -3.68
CA ASN A 117 -4.64 -6.86 -3.81
C ASN A 117 -6.08 -7.08 -3.31
N ASP A 118 -6.54 -6.27 -2.36
CA ASP A 118 -7.92 -6.30 -1.87
C ASP A 118 -8.94 -5.60 -2.80
N GLY A 119 -8.47 -4.97 -3.86
CA GLY A 119 -9.30 -4.23 -4.82
C GLY A 119 -9.48 -2.76 -4.50
N SER A 120 -8.79 -2.22 -3.50
CA SER A 120 -8.80 -0.79 -3.18
C SER A 120 -7.94 0.00 -4.16
N ALA A 121 -8.43 1.13 -4.65
CA ALA A 121 -7.59 2.16 -5.24
C ALA A 121 -6.89 2.97 -4.12
N PHE A 122 -5.83 3.69 -4.45
CA PHE A 122 -5.09 4.50 -3.48
C PHE A 122 -4.33 5.63 -4.19
N VAL A 123 -4.02 6.69 -3.46
CA VAL A 123 -3.07 7.70 -3.93
C VAL A 123 -1.65 7.25 -3.59
N ASP A 124 -0.76 7.29 -4.57
CA ASP A 124 0.63 6.92 -4.37
C ASP A 124 1.42 8.08 -3.74
N THR A 125 1.84 7.90 -2.48
CA THR A 125 2.61 8.88 -1.73
C THR A 125 4.11 8.83 -2.00
N SER A 126 4.61 7.85 -2.77
CA SER A 126 6.04 7.76 -3.13
C SER A 126 6.51 8.91 -4.04
N GLN A 127 5.57 9.62 -4.68
CA GLN A 127 5.85 10.82 -5.48
C GLN A 127 6.33 12.04 -4.67
N ILE A 128 6.22 12.02 -3.33
CA ILE A 128 6.43 13.19 -2.49
C ILE A 128 7.90 13.33 -2.08
N PRO A 129 8.63 14.37 -2.55
CA PRO A 129 10.01 14.63 -2.14
C PRO A 129 10.05 15.15 -0.71
N THR A 130 10.57 14.34 0.23
CA THR A 130 10.58 14.70 1.66
C THR A 130 11.37 15.98 1.96
N ILE A 131 12.35 16.36 1.13
CA ILE A 131 13.10 17.63 1.29
C ILE A 131 12.24 18.86 1.03
N ALA A 132 11.22 18.73 0.18
CA ALA A 132 10.28 19.82 -0.13
C ALA A 132 9.16 19.97 0.91
N LEU A 133 8.98 18.98 1.82
CA LEU A 133 7.94 19.05 2.85
C LEU A 133 8.30 20.07 3.94
N ASP A 134 7.34 20.91 4.27
CA ASP A 134 7.31 21.70 5.48
C ASP A 134 6.73 20.88 6.64
N ARG A 135 5.56 20.29 6.41
CA ARG A 135 4.85 19.45 7.35
C ARG A 135 3.83 18.53 6.66
N VAL A 136 3.32 17.56 7.42
CA VAL A 136 2.16 16.75 7.04
C VAL A 136 1.06 16.99 8.06
N GLU A 137 -0.13 17.35 7.60
CA GLU A 137 -1.31 17.55 8.44
C GLU A 137 -2.26 16.36 8.28
N ILE A 138 -2.65 15.73 9.37
CA ILE A 138 -3.54 14.56 9.40
C ILE A 138 -4.81 14.94 10.14
N LEU A 139 -5.91 15.14 9.41
CA LEU A 139 -7.24 15.32 9.97
C LEU A 139 -7.83 13.95 10.30
N LYS A 140 -8.13 13.70 11.58
CA LYS A 140 -8.54 12.40 12.10
C LYS A 140 -10.08 12.23 12.17
N GLU A 141 -10.82 12.82 11.23
CA GLU A 141 -12.28 12.73 11.13
C GLU A 141 -12.78 12.90 9.70
N GLY A 142 -14.04 12.53 9.44
CA GLY A 142 -14.66 12.73 8.14
C GLY A 142 -14.75 14.20 7.74
N ALA A 143 -14.45 14.49 6.48
CA ALA A 143 -14.35 15.86 5.95
C ALA A 143 -14.95 16.04 4.54
N ALA A 144 -15.90 15.19 4.15
CA ALA A 144 -16.55 15.33 2.84
C ALA A 144 -17.31 16.64 2.68
N SER A 145 -17.80 17.23 3.76
CA SER A 145 -18.42 18.56 3.78
C SER A 145 -17.49 19.69 3.30
N ILE A 146 -16.17 19.49 3.36
CA ILE A 146 -15.14 20.45 2.91
C ILE A 146 -14.55 20.01 1.58
N TYR A 147 -14.07 18.77 1.50
CA TYR A 147 -13.26 18.28 0.38
C TYR A 147 -14.02 17.37 -0.61
N GLY A 148 -15.23 16.90 -0.29
CA GLY A 148 -16.01 15.96 -1.11
C GLY A 148 -15.62 14.50 -0.89
N SER A 149 -15.84 13.66 -1.90
CA SER A 149 -15.58 12.22 -1.89
C SER A 149 -14.21 11.84 -1.30
N ASP A 150 -14.10 10.62 -0.74
CA ASP A 150 -12.89 9.99 -0.24
C ASP A 150 -12.41 10.45 1.15
N ALA A 151 -12.90 11.58 1.67
CA ALA A 151 -12.58 12.08 3.01
C ALA A 151 -13.45 11.41 4.09
N VAL A 152 -13.48 10.09 4.17
CA VAL A 152 -14.30 9.31 5.11
C VAL A 152 -13.55 9.02 6.40
N ALA A 153 -12.39 8.37 6.33
CA ALA A 153 -11.54 8.05 7.47
C ALA A 153 -10.76 9.26 7.98
N GLY A 154 -10.51 10.21 7.09
CA GLY A 154 -9.75 11.42 7.36
C GLY A 154 -9.08 11.97 6.10
N VAL A 155 -8.21 12.97 6.33
CA VAL A 155 -7.47 13.65 5.26
C VAL A 155 -5.99 13.72 5.64
N VAL A 156 -5.11 13.41 4.71
CA VAL A 156 -3.66 13.60 4.84
C VAL A 156 -3.20 14.63 3.83
N ASN A 157 -2.72 15.78 4.31
CA ASN A 157 -2.32 16.90 3.49
C ASN A 157 -0.81 17.13 3.62
N TYR A 158 -0.09 16.97 2.52
CA TYR A 158 1.34 17.23 2.43
C TYR A 158 1.56 18.70 2.06
N ILE A 159 2.08 19.49 2.99
CA ILE A 159 2.34 20.92 2.82
C ILE A 159 3.80 21.11 2.42
N PHE A 160 4.03 21.78 1.29
CA PHE A 160 5.36 22.01 0.74
C PHE A 160 5.95 23.36 1.19
N ARG A 161 7.29 23.46 1.20
CA ARG A 161 8.09 24.65 1.55
C ARG A 161 8.07 25.68 0.41
N ARG A 162 6.91 26.28 0.15
CA ARG A 162 6.68 27.17 -1.00
C ARG A 162 7.38 28.54 -0.88
N ASP A 163 7.65 28.99 0.34
CA ASP A 163 8.30 30.28 0.66
C ASP A 163 9.75 30.08 1.13
N PHE A 164 10.37 28.92 0.82
CA PHE A 164 11.76 28.65 1.17
C PHE A 164 12.72 29.65 0.52
N VAL A 165 13.69 30.14 1.30
CA VAL A 165 14.79 30.98 0.83
C VAL A 165 16.10 30.35 1.29
N GLY A 166 17.05 30.22 0.37
CA GLY A 166 18.36 29.61 0.63
C GLY A 166 18.59 28.35 -0.19
N PHE A 167 19.55 27.55 0.24
CA PHE A 167 19.91 26.26 -0.35
C PHE A 167 20.12 25.22 0.75
N GLU A 168 19.48 24.07 0.60
CA GLU A 168 19.65 22.92 1.47
C GLU A 168 19.92 21.69 0.62
N THR A 169 20.87 20.85 1.03
CA THR A 169 21.08 19.53 0.42
C THR A 169 21.25 18.47 1.50
N ASP A 170 20.71 17.27 1.24
CA ASP A 170 20.76 16.11 2.11
C ASP A 170 21.26 14.91 1.31
N ILE A 171 22.32 14.28 1.83
CA ILE A 171 22.91 13.06 1.28
C ILE A 171 22.86 12.01 2.40
N THR A 172 22.02 11.01 2.24
CA THR A 172 21.78 10.00 3.26
C THR A 172 21.94 8.60 2.67
N ARG A 173 22.69 7.75 3.39
CA ARG A 173 22.80 6.32 3.15
C ARG A 173 22.22 5.55 4.32
N GLN A 174 21.37 4.59 4.02
CA GLN A 174 20.85 3.61 4.97
C GLN A 174 21.19 2.21 4.48
N GLN A 175 21.71 1.35 5.35
CA GLN A 175 22.14 -0.02 5.01
C GLN A 175 21.70 -1.00 6.08
N ILE A 176 21.18 -2.16 5.66
CA ILE A 176 20.84 -3.27 6.58
C ILE A 176 22.12 -3.93 7.10
N GLU A 177 22.10 -4.41 8.35
CA GLU A 177 23.24 -5.10 8.97
C GLU A 177 23.49 -6.46 8.33
N ALA A 178 22.44 -7.25 8.16
CA ALA A 178 22.51 -8.63 7.68
C ALA A 178 21.96 -8.75 6.25
N GLY A 179 22.71 -8.27 5.26
CA GLY A 179 22.32 -8.40 3.86
C GLY A 179 22.94 -7.36 2.94
N SER A 180 22.46 -7.34 1.69
CA SER A 180 22.96 -6.48 0.61
C SER A 180 22.15 -5.18 0.46
N ALA A 181 20.93 -5.10 1.04
CA ALA A 181 20.05 -3.96 0.80
C ALA A 181 20.60 -2.65 1.38
N ARG A 182 20.48 -1.62 0.56
CA ARG A 182 20.97 -0.28 0.83
C ARG A 182 20.08 0.73 0.13
N ASP A 183 19.75 1.80 0.83
CA ASP A 183 19.06 2.95 0.29
C ASP A 183 20.04 4.14 0.28
N ASP A 184 20.30 4.73 -0.88
CA ASP A 184 21.10 5.92 -1.08
C ASP A 184 20.20 7.06 -1.56
N ARG A 185 20.09 8.16 -0.79
CA ARG A 185 19.31 9.34 -1.17
C ARG A 185 20.23 10.53 -1.36
N VAL A 186 20.00 11.29 -2.44
CA VAL A 186 20.57 12.62 -2.67
C VAL A 186 19.42 13.56 -2.97
N SER A 187 19.30 14.63 -2.21
CA SER A 187 18.25 15.62 -2.41
C SER A 187 18.76 17.05 -2.19
N PHE A 188 18.12 18.02 -2.83
CA PHE A 188 18.35 19.43 -2.57
C PHE A 188 17.07 20.25 -2.75
N ILE A 189 17.02 21.39 -2.06
CA ILE A 189 16.02 22.43 -2.27
C ILE A 189 16.75 23.78 -2.37
N TYR A 190 16.34 24.56 -3.34
CA TYR A 190 16.82 25.93 -3.56
C TYR A 190 15.63 26.88 -3.69
N GLY A 191 15.65 27.99 -2.98
CA GLY A 191 14.62 28.99 -3.05
C GLY A 191 15.19 30.42 -2.98
N GLY A 192 14.47 31.34 -3.60
CA GLY A 192 14.87 32.76 -3.55
C GLY A 192 13.97 33.65 -4.37
N GLU A 193 14.20 34.95 -4.20
CA GLU A 193 13.50 35.99 -4.93
C GLU A 193 14.18 36.26 -6.27
N PHE A 194 13.42 36.22 -7.35
CA PHE A 194 13.85 36.58 -8.72
C PHE A 194 12.97 37.70 -9.27
N GLY A 195 13.42 38.94 -9.09
CA GLY A 195 12.59 40.15 -9.31
C GLY A 195 11.44 40.17 -8.30
N ASP A 196 10.19 40.17 -8.79
CA ASP A 196 8.99 40.18 -7.96
C ASP A 196 8.46 38.73 -7.71
N SER A 197 9.22 37.71 -8.08
CA SER A 197 8.76 36.30 -7.97
C SER A 197 9.58 35.60 -6.89
N ASN A 198 8.91 34.81 -6.03
CA ASN A 198 9.53 33.76 -5.23
C ASN A 198 9.53 32.48 -6.04
N VAL A 199 10.68 31.80 -6.12
CA VAL A 199 10.85 30.53 -6.86
C VAL A 199 11.52 29.52 -5.95
N VAL A 200 10.92 28.34 -5.82
CA VAL A 200 11.48 27.21 -5.08
C VAL A 200 11.62 26.02 -6.04
N LEU A 201 12.78 25.39 -6.05
CA LEU A 201 13.08 24.18 -6.80
C LEU A 201 13.62 23.12 -5.85
N ALA A 202 13.01 21.93 -5.82
CA ALA A 202 13.54 20.79 -5.09
C ALA A 202 13.74 19.59 -6.03
N TYR A 203 14.74 18.78 -5.71
CA TYR A 203 15.04 17.52 -6.37
C TYR A 203 15.37 16.46 -5.32
N SER A 204 14.91 15.24 -5.54
CA SER A 204 15.26 14.09 -4.72
C SER A 204 15.45 12.86 -5.62
N SER A 205 16.52 12.11 -5.37
CA SER A 205 16.78 10.81 -5.99
C SER A 205 17.04 9.80 -4.89
N LEU A 206 16.38 8.65 -4.97
CA LEU A 206 16.57 7.49 -4.08
C LEU A 206 16.92 6.27 -4.92
N ASP A 207 18.11 5.70 -4.68
CA ASP A 207 18.54 4.42 -5.23
C ASP A 207 18.47 3.34 -4.14
N ARG A 208 17.60 2.35 -4.32
CA ARG A 208 17.44 1.20 -3.44
C ARG A 208 18.05 -0.05 -4.07
N SER A 209 18.98 -0.70 -3.39
CA SER A 209 19.48 -2.01 -3.81
C SER A 209 18.60 -3.14 -3.25
N PRO A 210 18.51 -4.28 -3.96
CA PRO A 210 17.63 -5.36 -3.56
C PRO A 210 18.09 -6.06 -2.28
N MET A 211 17.13 -6.59 -1.51
CA MET A 211 17.32 -7.59 -0.47
C MET A 211 16.86 -8.93 -1.01
N LEU A 212 17.78 -9.89 -1.12
CA LEU A 212 17.47 -11.18 -1.72
C LEU A 212 16.62 -12.06 -0.77
N GLY A 213 15.75 -12.87 -1.35
CA GLY A 213 14.97 -13.87 -0.62
C GLY A 213 15.79 -14.95 0.08
N THR A 214 17.10 -15.00 -0.15
CA THR A 214 18.04 -15.91 0.53
C THR A 214 18.70 -15.29 1.75
N GLU A 215 18.52 -14.00 2.00
CA GLU A 215 19.22 -13.26 3.07
C GLU A 215 18.48 -13.30 4.41
N LYS A 216 17.21 -13.72 4.42
CA LYS A 216 16.41 -13.95 5.64
C LYS A 216 15.88 -15.38 5.69
N GLU A 217 15.77 -15.94 6.91
CA GLU A 217 15.21 -17.28 7.12
C GLU A 217 13.74 -17.41 6.74
N LEU A 218 13.02 -16.31 6.60
CA LEU A 218 11.63 -16.26 6.11
C LEU A 218 11.48 -16.83 4.70
N ALA A 219 12.50 -16.68 3.84
CA ALA A 219 12.50 -17.19 2.47
C ALA A 219 12.31 -18.72 2.35
N PRO A 220 12.75 -19.60 3.27
CA PRO A 220 12.50 -21.04 3.20
C PRO A 220 11.02 -21.42 3.23
N MET A 221 10.13 -20.56 3.69
CA MET A 221 8.70 -20.84 3.77
C MET A 221 7.99 -20.88 2.42
N GLY A 222 8.53 -20.21 1.39
CA GLY A 222 7.99 -20.21 0.03
C GLY A 222 8.15 -21.58 -0.66
N ILE A 223 7.28 -22.55 -0.36
CA ILE A 223 7.32 -23.91 -0.92
C ILE A 223 6.00 -24.25 -1.61
N SER A 224 6.08 -24.63 -2.89
CA SER A 224 4.95 -25.15 -3.67
C SER A 224 5.06 -26.68 -3.82
N GLY A 225 3.93 -27.39 -3.71
CA GLY A 225 3.84 -28.79 -4.05
C GLY A 225 3.92 -29.09 -5.56
N LEU A 226 3.89 -28.07 -6.40
CA LEU A 226 3.96 -28.17 -7.86
C LEU A 226 5.38 -27.84 -8.35
N GLY A 227 6.24 -28.85 -8.36
CA GLY A 227 7.63 -28.75 -8.85
C GLY A 227 7.86 -29.62 -10.09
N THR A 228 8.39 -30.81 -9.90
CA THR A 228 8.67 -31.79 -10.97
C THR A 228 8.14 -33.19 -10.58
N SER A 229 6.81 -33.35 -10.67
CA SER A 229 6.14 -34.60 -10.30
C SER A 229 5.00 -34.95 -11.27
N PHE A 230 4.72 -36.22 -11.34
CA PHE A 230 3.61 -36.78 -12.12
C PHE A 230 2.80 -37.74 -11.22
N ARG A 231 1.53 -37.96 -11.56
CA ARG A 231 0.68 -38.94 -10.85
C ARG A 231 0.13 -39.97 -11.81
N LEU A 232 0.31 -41.23 -11.45
CA LEU A 232 -0.33 -42.33 -12.14
C LEU A 232 -1.78 -42.46 -11.64
N LEU A 233 -2.75 -42.40 -12.55
CA LEU A 233 -4.18 -42.42 -12.22
C LEU A 233 -4.74 -43.84 -11.99
N SER A 234 -4.17 -44.85 -12.63
CA SER A 234 -4.61 -46.26 -12.45
C SER A 234 -3.58 -47.24 -12.98
N GLY A 235 -3.61 -48.47 -12.44
CA GLY A 235 -2.81 -49.61 -12.91
C GLY A 235 -1.31 -49.47 -12.70
N THR A 236 -0.51 -50.05 -13.59
CA THR A 236 0.95 -50.04 -13.54
C THR A 236 1.52 -49.46 -14.82
N THR A 237 2.59 -48.66 -14.72
CA THR A 237 3.35 -48.11 -15.84
C THR A 237 4.83 -48.34 -15.67
N THR A 238 5.58 -48.41 -16.76
CA THR A 238 7.02 -48.63 -16.78
C THR A 238 7.73 -47.62 -17.63
N ALA A 239 8.96 -47.27 -17.21
CA ALA A 239 9.90 -46.52 -18.04
C ALA A 239 11.15 -47.39 -18.32
N ALA A 240 11.66 -47.31 -19.54
CA ALA A 240 12.73 -48.13 -20.03
C ALA A 240 14.07 -47.89 -19.26
N ALA A 241 14.90 -48.97 -19.20
CA ALA A 241 16.25 -48.84 -18.63
C ALA A 241 17.10 -47.80 -19.38
N GLY A 242 17.85 -46.99 -18.63
CA GLY A 242 18.70 -45.92 -19.18
C GLY A 242 18.05 -44.54 -19.11
N HIS A 243 16.75 -44.45 -18.92
CA HIS A 243 16.10 -43.16 -18.65
C HIS A 243 16.18 -42.80 -17.14
N PRO A 244 16.32 -41.51 -16.72
CA PRO A 244 16.36 -41.17 -15.28
C PRO A 244 15.19 -41.72 -14.48
N TYR A 245 13.99 -41.78 -15.06
CA TYR A 245 12.78 -42.34 -14.46
C TYR A 245 12.65 -43.87 -14.61
N ALA A 246 13.68 -44.61 -15.00
CA ALA A 246 13.63 -46.05 -15.22
C ALA A 246 13.06 -46.81 -13.99
N GLY A 247 12.05 -47.64 -14.21
CA GLY A 247 11.40 -48.39 -13.14
C GLY A 247 9.94 -48.77 -13.45
N THR A 248 9.35 -49.48 -12.51
CA THR A 248 7.91 -49.82 -12.55
C THR A 248 7.17 -49.16 -11.42
N TYR A 249 6.08 -48.50 -11.75
CA TYR A 249 5.27 -47.71 -10.82
C TYR A 249 3.84 -48.22 -10.85
N THR A 250 3.26 -48.52 -9.67
CA THR A 250 1.90 -49.02 -9.52
C THR A 250 1.03 -48.04 -8.76
N HIS A 251 -0.15 -47.76 -9.29
CA HIS A 251 -1.11 -46.87 -8.63
C HIS A 251 -1.57 -47.43 -7.29
N ASN A 252 -1.49 -46.66 -6.24
CA ASN A 252 -2.04 -46.97 -4.92
C ASN A 252 -3.37 -46.23 -4.73
N PRO A 253 -4.53 -46.91 -4.72
CA PRO A 253 -5.84 -46.26 -4.56
C PRO A 253 -6.10 -45.76 -3.13
N ASN A 254 -5.32 -46.24 -2.12
CA ASN A 254 -5.64 -46.00 -0.71
C ASN A 254 -4.95 -44.78 -0.10
N GLY A 255 -4.28 -43.98 -0.89
CA GLY A 255 -3.83 -42.80 -0.26
C GLY A 255 -2.67 -42.03 -0.78
N LEU A 256 -2.73 -40.76 -0.35
CA LEU A 256 -1.68 -39.78 -0.42
C LEU A 256 -0.53 -40.07 0.59
N THR A 257 -0.70 -41.07 1.45
CA THR A 257 0.18 -41.32 2.61
C THR A 257 1.18 -42.45 2.42
N ASP A 258 1.11 -43.22 1.33
CA ASP A 258 2.09 -44.27 1.04
C ASP A 258 2.97 -43.88 -0.15
N PRO A 259 4.14 -43.27 0.14
CA PRO A 259 5.11 -42.95 -0.89
C PRO A 259 5.65 -44.29 -1.41
N PRO A 260 5.88 -44.62 -2.52
CA PRO A 260 6.33 -44.01 -3.74
C PRO A 260 5.53 -44.37 -4.99
N ASN A 261 4.38 -45.01 -4.87
CA ASN A 261 3.69 -45.66 -6.00
C ASN A 261 2.59 -44.82 -6.64
N THR A 262 2.15 -43.70 -6.01
CA THR A 262 1.11 -42.83 -6.57
C THR A 262 1.71 -41.62 -7.30
N TYR A 263 2.75 -41.04 -6.72
CA TYR A 263 3.51 -39.97 -7.35
C TYR A 263 4.83 -40.47 -7.94
N ILE A 264 5.07 -40.08 -9.18
CA ILE A 264 6.35 -40.29 -9.87
C ILE A 264 7.08 -38.96 -9.85
N ARG A 265 8.02 -38.79 -8.92
CA ARG A 265 8.80 -37.57 -8.80
C ARG A 265 10.04 -37.61 -9.67
N ASP A 266 10.62 -36.44 -9.94
CA ASP A 266 11.95 -36.32 -10.49
C ASP A 266 12.97 -37.10 -9.62
N PRO A 267 13.65 -38.14 -10.16
CA PRO A 267 14.66 -38.89 -9.42
C PRO A 267 15.80 -38.02 -8.88
N ASN A 268 16.10 -36.91 -9.56
CA ASN A 268 17.13 -35.93 -9.21
C ASN A 268 16.58 -34.69 -8.49
N CYS A 269 15.40 -34.79 -7.87
CA CYS A 269 14.70 -33.65 -7.25
C CYS A 269 15.61 -32.73 -6.44
N VAL A 270 16.40 -33.27 -5.50
CA VAL A 270 17.29 -32.47 -4.64
C VAL A 270 18.48 -31.92 -5.42
N ALA A 271 19.08 -32.71 -6.34
CA ALA A 271 20.17 -32.27 -7.21
C ALA A 271 19.67 -31.12 -8.13
N ASN A 272 18.41 -31.17 -8.54
CA ASN A 272 17.73 -30.15 -9.34
C ASN A 272 17.15 -29.01 -8.49
N LYS A 273 17.63 -28.80 -7.25
CA LYS A 273 17.23 -27.74 -6.31
C LYS A 273 15.75 -27.79 -5.89
N GLY A 274 15.06 -28.91 -6.08
CA GLY A 274 13.73 -29.17 -5.54
C GLY A 274 13.78 -29.65 -4.09
N ILE A 275 12.61 -29.77 -3.49
CA ILE A 275 12.42 -30.33 -2.14
C ILE A 275 11.51 -31.55 -2.20
N VAL A 276 11.90 -32.65 -1.51
CA VAL A 276 11.07 -33.83 -1.40
C VAL A 276 10.06 -33.62 -0.28
N LEU A 277 8.78 -33.59 -0.63
CA LEU A 277 7.67 -33.43 0.31
C LEU A 277 7.31 -34.74 1.02
N ALA A 278 6.59 -34.63 2.14
CA ALA A 278 6.18 -35.80 2.94
C ALA A 278 5.30 -36.79 2.16
N ASP A 279 4.52 -36.31 1.17
CA ASP A 279 3.70 -37.13 0.28
C ASP A 279 4.49 -37.74 -0.91
N GLY A 280 5.78 -37.57 -0.94
CA GLY A 280 6.69 -38.10 -1.95
C GLY A 280 6.84 -37.25 -3.22
N ARG A 281 6.16 -36.12 -3.37
CA ARG A 281 6.34 -35.23 -4.52
C ARG A 281 7.69 -34.51 -4.48
N CYS A 282 8.16 -34.07 -5.64
CA CYS A 282 9.19 -33.07 -5.77
C CYS A 282 8.55 -31.69 -5.84
N GLY A 283 8.69 -30.92 -4.77
CA GLY A 283 8.18 -29.57 -4.66
C GLY A 283 9.17 -28.53 -5.19
N PHE A 284 8.72 -27.29 -5.25
CA PHE A 284 9.46 -26.14 -5.71
C PHE A 284 9.65 -25.12 -4.57
N LYS A 285 10.88 -24.69 -4.32
CA LYS A 285 11.17 -23.57 -3.43
C LYS A 285 11.12 -22.28 -4.23
N PHE A 286 10.03 -21.50 -4.11
CA PHE A 286 9.92 -20.23 -4.82
C PHE A 286 10.52 -19.05 -4.02
N GLY A 287 10.49 -19.08 -2.69
CA GLY A 287 10.99 -18.01 -1.85
C GLY A 287 12.38 -17.48 -2.26
N PRO A 288 13.42 -18.34 -2.38
CA PRO A 288 14.75 -17.91 -2.80
C PRO A 288 14.85 -17.36 -4.24
N ARG A 289 13.75 -17.34 -4.99
CA ARG A 289 13.70 -16.88 -6.38
C ARG A 289 13.24 -15.42 -6.51
N PHE A 290 12.69 -14.88 -5.46
CA PHE A 290 12.20 -13.50 -5.37
C PHE A 290 13.14 -12.68 -4.49
N ASN A 291 13.13 -11.37 -4.65
CA ASN A 291 13.66 -10.45 -3.66
C ASN A 291 12.63 -10.25 -2.54
N ILE A 292 13.06 -9.96 -1.32
CA ILE A 292 12.20 -9.44 -0.26
C ILE A 292 11.92 -7.96 -0.56
N VAL A 293 12.99 -7.23 -0.87
CA VAL A 293 12.94 -5.82 -1.36
C VAL A 293 13.49 -5.81 -2.78
N ASN A 294 12.79 -5.21 -3.72
CA ASN A 294 13.30 -5.05 -5.08
C ASN A 294 14.31 -3.91 -5.21
N GLU A 295 15.07 -3.91 -6.29
CA GLU A 295 15.82 -2.73 -6.74
C GLU A 295 14.81 -1.67 -7.20
N GLU A 296 14.94 -0.47 -6.67
CA GLU A 296 14.08 0.66 -7.00
C GLU A 296 14.93 1.92 -7.21
N ASN A 297 14.54 2.71 -8.21
CA ASN A 297 15.05 4.05 -8.41
C ASN A 297 13.86 5.02 -8.43
N HIS A 298 13.91 6.03 -7.57
CA HIS A 298 12.92 7.10 -7.50
C HIS A 298 13.59 8.43 -7.83
N GLU A 299 12.98 9.21 -8.70
CA GLU A 299 13.38 10.59 -9.00
C GLU A 299 12.17 11.50 -8.85
N GLN A 300 12.33 12.65 -8.18
CA GLN A 300 11.27 13.59 -7.88
C GLN A 300 11.77 15.01 -8.09
N ILE A 301 10.98 15.82 -8.79
CA ILE A 301 11.24 17.26 -9.03
C ILE A 301 10.03 18.03 -8.57
N TYR A 302 10.24 19.08 -7.76
CA TYR A 302 9.21 20.03 -7.37
C TYR A 302 9.64 21.44 -7.72
N LEU A 303 8.76 22.20 -8.36
CA LEU A 303 8.92 23.62 -8.67
C LEU A 303 7.70 24.38 -8.17
N SER A 304 7.93 25.45 -7.40
CA SER A 304 6.91 26.43 -7.03
C SER A 304 7.32 27.83 -7.46
N ILE A 305 6.37 28.57 -8.02
CA ILE A 305 6.55 29.97 -8.39
C ILE A 305 5.36 30.76 -7.84
N LYS A 306 5.64 31.74 -6.99
CA LYS A 306 4.67 32.74 -6.53
C LYS A 306 5.08 34.12 -7.05
N ARG A 307 4.15 34.84 -7.67
CA ARG A 307 4.41 36.15 -8.26
C ARG A 307 3.23 37.09 -8.09
N PRO A 308 3.39 38.26 -7.47
CA PRO A 308 2.40 39.31 -7.51
C PRO A 308 2.22 39.82 -8.97
N LEU A 309 0.99 39.75 -9.46
CA LEU A 309 0.62 40.34 -10.76
C LEU A 309 0.19 41.81 -10.63
N THR A 310 -0.49 42.12 -9.52
CA THR A 310 -0.88 43.45 -9.07
C THR A 310 -0.71 43.52 -7.57
N ASP A 311 -1.00 44.67 -6.96
CA ASP A 311 -0.98 44.85 -5.49
C ASP A 311 -2.06 43.95 -4.78
N GLU A 312 -3.00 43.38 -5.54
CA GLU A 312 -4.16 42.65 -5.01
C GLU A 312 -4.27 41.18 -5.54
N ILE A 313 -3.43 40.83 -6.52
CA ILE A 313 -3.52 39.53 -7.18
C ILE A 313 -2.17 38.85 -7.26
N ASP A 314 -2.07 37.64 -6.71
CA ASP A 314 -0.92 36.79 -6.83
C ASP A 314 -1.18 35.62 -7.82
N PHE A 315 -0.17 35.31 -8.62
CA PHE A 315 -0.09 34.11 -9.44
C PHE A 315 0.71 33.04 -8.72
N ASN A 316 0.21 31.81 -8.74
CA ASN A 316 0.85 30.64 -8.17
C ASN A 316 0.94 29.52 -9.22
N LEU A 317 2.11 28.90 -9.30
CA LEU A 317 2.36 27.69 -10.10
C LEU A 317 3.08 26.66 -9.25
N ASP A 318 2.56 25.45 -9.18
CA ASP A 318 3.23 24.31 -8.57
C ASP A 318 3.30 23.18 -9.57
N VAL A 319 4.49 22.60 -9.75
CA VAL A 319 4.76 21.46 -10.63
C VAL A 319 5.45 20.37 -9.82
N LEU A 320 4.95 19.17 -9.88
CA LEU A 320 5.57 17.97 -9.33
C LEU A 320 5.69 16.95 -10.45
N ASP A 321 6.90 16.45 -10.67
CA ASP A 321 7.20 15.35 -11.59
C ASP A 321 7.95 14.26 -10.82
N ALA A 322 7.53 13.02 -10.96
CA ALA A 322 8.14 11.91 -10.24
C ALA A 322 8.14 10.64 -11.09
N THR A 323 9.26 9.93 -11.06
CA THR A 323 9.38 8.63 -11.71
C THR A 323 9.83 7.56 -10.72
N THR A 324 9.32 6.35 -10.89
CA THR A 324 9.74 5.17 -10.15
C THR A 324 10.03 4.03 -11.11
N ASN A 325 11.22 3.46 -11.01
CA ASN A 325 11.64 2.28 -11.77
C ASN A 325 11.91 1.12 -10.82
N VAL A 326 11.35 -0.05 -11.11
CA VAL A 326 11.61 -1.33 -10.43
C VAL A 326 12.16 -2.29 -11.46
N TRP A 327 13.50 -2.41 -11.56
CA TRP A 327 14.15 -3.18 -12.62
C TRP A 327 14.49 -4.61 -12.21
N ASP A 328 15.16 -4.79 -11.07
CA ASP A 328 15.52 -6.11 -10.54
C ASP A 328 14.38 -6.66 -9.67
N ASN A 329 13.37 -7.18 -10.34
CA ASN A 329 12.22 -7.85 -9.76
C ASN A 329 12.17 -9.29 -10.28
N PRO A 330 13.01 -10.20 -9.74
CA PRO A 330 13.09 -11.57 -10.22
C PRO A 330 11.85 -12.39 -9.87
N GLN A 331 11.42 -13.21 -10.83
CA GLN A 331 10.26 -14.05 -10.73
C GLN A 331 10.61 -15.54 -10.74
N SER A 332 9.63 -16.41 -10.54
CA SER A 332 9.81 -17.83 -10.77
C SER A 332 10.24 -18.12 -12.21
N PRO A 333 11.19 -19.03 -12.46
CA PRO A 333 11.58 -19.45 -13.83
C PRO A 333 10.41 -19.90 -14.67
N SER A 334 9.43 -20.53 -14.04
CA SER A 334 8.14 -20.85 -14.61
C SER A 334 7.11 -21.06 -13.52
N TYR A 335 5.86 -20.89 -13.87
CA TYR A 335 4.72 -21.08 -12.97
C TYR A 335 4.05 -22.44 -13.19
N PRO A 336 3.27 -22.96 -12.22
CA PRO A 336 2.49 -24.17 -12.41
C PRO A 336 1.41 -23.95 -13.49
N ALA A 337 1.22 -24.94 -14.35
CA ALA A 337 0.17 -24.87 -15.37
C ALA A 337 -1.20 -25.00 -14.72
N LEU A 338 -1.87 -23.86 -14.47
CA LEU A 338 -3.25 -23.83 -13.92
C LEU A 338 -4.31 -24.06 -14.98
N THR A 339 -4.06 -23.58 -16.21
CA THR A 339 -4.93 -23.76 -17.37
C THR A 339 -4.27 -24.69 -18.37
N PHE A 340 -4.94 -25.78 -18.69
CA PHE A 340 -4.72 -26.60 -19.87
C PHE A 340 -6.06 -26.76 -20.60
N LEU A 341 -6.08 -26.53 -21.91
CA LEU A 341 -7.29 -26.63 -22.70
C LEU A 341 -7.76 -28.08 -22.86
N SER A 342 -6.82 -29.06 -22.83
CA SER A 342 -7.15 -30.47 -22.93
C SER A 342 -6.93 -31.21 -21.61
N LEU A 343 -7.98 -31.94 -21.17
CA LEU A 343 -7.97 -32.92 -20.06
C LEU A 343 -6.90 -32.71 -18.99
N ALA A 344 -6.98 -31.55 -18.32
CA ALA A 344 -6.37 -31.34 -16.99
C ALA A 344 -4.91 -31.85 -16.84
N LYS A 345 -3.98 -31.31 -17.63
CA LYS A 345 -2.53 -31.62 -17.48
C LYS A 345 -2.18 -33.10 -17.68
N LEU A 346 -2.94 -33.84 -18.48
CA LEU A 346 -2.70 -35.24 -18.76
C LEU A 346 -1.68 -35.42 -19.89
N ILE A 347 -0.47 -35.90 -19.52
CA ILE A 347 0.59 -36.17 -20.47
C ILE A 347 0.43 -37.57 -21.01
N GLN A 348 0.22 -37.70 -22.33
CA GLN A 348 0.02 -38.98 -23.01
C GLN A 348 1.37 -39.70 -23.26
N PRO A 349 1.37 -41.03 -23.42
CA PRO A 349 2.54 -41.76 -23.88
C PRO A 349 3.12 -41.20 -25.18
N GLY A 350 4.42 -40.94 -25.24
CA GLY A 350 5.11 -40.42 -26.42
C GLY A 350 4.98 -38.92 -26.64
N THR A 351 4.33 -38.19 -25.72
CA THR A 351 4.26 -36.73 -25.78
C THR A 351 5.05 -36.11 -24.62
N GLY A 352 5.53 -34.87 -24.77
CA GLY A 352 6.22 -34.12 -23.72
C GLY A 352 7.46 -34.86 -23.14
N GLY A 353 8.15 -35.69 -23.95
CA GLY A 353 9.30 -36.47 -23.49
C GLY A 353 8.93 -37.64 -22.58
N SER A 354 7.65 -38.03 -22.49
CA SER A 354 7.22 -39.09 -21.59
C SER A 354 7.86 -40.45 -21.92
N PRO A 355 8.62 -41.07 -20.98
CA PRO A 355 9.20 -42.41 -21.16
C PRO A 355 8.22 -43.52 -20.80
N PHE A 356 6.99 -43.18 -20.42
CA PHE A 356 6.00 -44.13 -19.88
C PHE A 356 5.01 -44.58 -20.94
N ASP A 357 4.49 -45.79 -20.73
CA ASP A 357 3.48 -46.44 -21.57
C ASP A 357 2.02 -46.12 -21.17
N LYS A 358 1.84 -45.29 -20.12
CA LYS A 358 0.53 -44.79 -19.68
C LYS A 358 0.52 -43.25 -19.53
N ALA A 359 -0.66 -42.70 -19.67
CA ALA A 359 -0.88 -41.29 -19.40
C ALA A 359 -0.69 -40.95 -17.92
N LEU A 360 -0.05 -39.83 -17.64
CA LEU A 360 0.24 -39.33 -16.30
C LEU A 360 -0.36 -37.94 -16.11
N LEU A 361 -0.92 -37.69 -14.95
CA LEU A 361 -1.31 -36.33 -14.56
C LEU A 361 -0.06 -35.54 -14.13
N TRP A 362 0.16 -34.39 -14.74
CA TRP A 362 1.34 -33.58 -14.45
C TRP A 362 1.09 -32.65 -13.24
N TYR A 363 2.00 -32.73 -12.26
CA TYR A 363 2.07 -31.86 -11.09
C TYR A 363 3.37 -31.06 -11.13
N GLY A 364 3.48 -30.14 -12.06
CA GLY A 364 4.75 -29.51 -12.33
C GLY A 364 4.69 -28.10 -12.92
N ARG A 365 5.91 -27.63 -13.19
CA ARG A 365 6.23 -26.37 -13.85
C ARG A 365 7.09 -26.67 -15.08
N PRO A 366 6.94 -25.96 -16.21
CA PRO A 366 7.71 -26.24 -17.42
C PRO A 366 9.23 -26.24 -17.19
N LEU A 367 9.75 -25.19 -16.57
CA LEU A 367 11.18 -24.96 -16.42
C LEU A 367 11.74 -25.32 -15.03
N ALA A 368 10.87 -25.72 -14.09
CA ALA A 368 11.24 -26.19 -12.75
C ALA A 368 12.24 -25.26 -12.01
N ASN A 369 13.19 -25.88 -11.25
CA ASN A 369 14.11 -25.15 -10.38
C ASN A 369 15.46 -24.76 -11.03
N LEU A 370 15.78 -25.28 -12.22
CA LEU A 370 17.12 -25.22 -12.79
C LEU A 370 17.40 -23.94 -13.59
N PHE A 371 16.39 -23.31 -14.10
CA PHE A 371 16.52 -22.15 -14.99
C PHE A 371 16.63 -20.85 -14.20
N PRO A 372 17.26 -19.79 -14.78
CA PRO A 372 17.34 -18.48 -14.15
C PRO A 372 15.96 -17.84 -14.02
N SER A 373 15.82 -17.01 -13.01
CA SER A 373 14.60 -16.20 -12.81
C SER A 373 14.51 -15.10 -13.89
N PRO A 374 13.40 -14.98 -14.61
CA PRO A 374 13.15 -13.82 -15.46
C PRO A 374 12.80 -12.60 -14.59
N LEU A 375 12.92 -11.39 -15.14
CA LEU A 375 12.58 -10.15 -14.47
C LEU A 375 11.18 -9.67 -14.85
N ALA A 376 10.51 -9.00 -13.89
CA ALA A 376 9.20 -8.37 -14.03
C ALA A 376 9.30 -6.85 -13.77
N PRO A 377 9.86 -6.08 -14.69
CA PRO A 377 10.06 -4.65 -14.51
C PRO A 377 8.74 -3.89 -14.36
N ARG A 378 8.80 -2.77 -13.59
CA ARG A 378 7.76 -1.77 -13.46
C ARG A 378 8.34 -0.41 -13.79
N TYR A 379 7.56 0.41 -14.47
CA TYR A 379 7.85 1.82 -14.70
C TYR A 379 6.62 2.65 -14.36
N ILE A 380 6.80 3.72 -13.60
CA ILE A 380 5.73 4.58 -13.13
C ILE A 380 6.19 6.02 -13.28
N SER A 381 5.42 6.84 -13.98
CA SER A 381 5.65 8.26 -14.15
C SER A 381 4.44 9.03 -13.66
N ARG A 382 4.64 10.11 -12.91
CA ARG A 382 3.58 10.95 -12.36
C ARG A 382 3.91 12.40 -12.62
N ASP A 383 2.93 13.12 -13.10
CA ASP A 383 3.00 14.57 -13.22
C ASP A 383 1.81 15.24 -12.53
N ARG A 384 2.06 16.37 -11.90
CA ARG A 384 1.05 17.22 -11.31
C ARG A 384 1.39 18.69 -11.57
N ILE A 385 0.43 19.42 -12.09
CA ILE A 385 0.52 20.85 -12.32
C ILE A 385 -0.67 21.53 -11.65
N SER A 386 -0.42 22.53 -10.82
CA SER A 386 -1.45 23.38 -10.20
C SER A 386 -1.19 24.84 -10.53
N LEU A 387 -2.12 25.46 -11.23
CA LEU A 387 -2.10 26.87 -11.60
C LEU A 387 -3.13 27.60 -10.76
N GLY A 388 -2.75 28.71 -10.10
CA GLY A 388 -3.63 29.46 -9.23
C GLY A 388 -3.51 30.97 -9.38
N LEU A 389 -4.62 31.63 -9.08
CA LEU A 389 -4.71 33.05 -8.83
C LEU A 389 -5.36 33.26 -7.46
N THR A 390 -4.75 34.05 -6.61
CA THR A 390 -5.30 34.43 -5.32
C THR A 390 -5.39 35.95 -5.23
N GLY A 391 -6.38 36.46 -4.49
CA GLY A 391 -6.52 37.87 -4.35
C GLY A 391 -7.60 38.28 -3.36
N THR A 392 -7.77 39.59 -3.16
CA THR A 392 -8.74 40.17 -2.24
C THR A 392 -9.69 41.07 -3.01
N PHE A 393 -11.01 40.92 -2.81
CA PHE A 393 -12.00 41.82 -3.38
C PHE A 393 -12.08 43.17 -2.61
N ASP A 394 -12.58 44.23 -3.23
CA ASP A 394 -12.75 45.57 -2.61
C ASP A 394 -13.55 45.56 -1.28
N ASN A 395 -14.34 44.53 -1.05
CA ASN A 395 -15.14 44.34 0.16
C ASN A 395 -14.43 43.58 1.27
N GLY A 396 -13.16 43.22 1.08
CA GLY A 396 -12.31 42.53 2.05
C GLY A 396 -12.49 40.99 2.09
N PHE A 397 -13.16 40.38 1.12
CA PHE A 397 -13.19 38.94 0.96
C PHE A 397 -12.00 38.48 0.12
N ASP A 398 -11.31 37.45 0.59
CA ASP A 398 -10.25 36.78 -0.16
C ASP A 398 -10.83 35.72 -1.10
N TRP A 399 -10.14 35.51 -2.21
CA TRP A 399 -10.53 34.48 -3.17
C TRP A 399 -9.32 33.72 -3.69
N ASP A 400 -9.53 32.40 -3.95
CA ASP A 400 -8.54 31.49 -4.55
C ASP A 400 -9.21 30.78 -5.74
N PHE A 401 -8.62 30.93 -6.92
CA PHE A 401 -8.99 30.20 -8.13
C PHE A 401 -7.84 29.28 -8.53
N ARG A 402 -8.14 27.99 -8.71
CA ARG A 402 -7.13 26.97 -9.06
C ARG A 402 -7.60 26.05 -10.16
N VAL A 403 -6.63 25.66 -11.01
CA VAL A 403 -6.77 24.54 -11.95
C VAL A 403 -5.64 23.56 -11.67
N THR A 404 -5.97 22.33 -11.33
CA THR A 404 -5.02 21.27 -11.02
C THR A 404 -5.23 20.10 -11.96
N ARG A 405 -4.14 19.63 -12.59
CA ARG A 405 -4.08 18.36 -13.33
C ARG A 405 -3.08 17.46 -12.62
N SER A 406 -3.45 16.21 -12.39
CA SER A 406 -2.60 15.17 -11.82
C SER A 406 -2.78 13.89 -12.63
N ALA A 407 -1.68 13.27 -13.08
CA ALA A 407 -1.72 12.06 -13.89
C ALA A 407 -0.67 11.04 -13.43
N GLU A 408 -0.92 9.77 -13.70
CA GLU A 408 0.05 8.68 -13.56
C GLU A 408 -0.02 7.78 -14.79
N ASP A 409 1.16 7.57 -15.42
CA ASP A 409 1.38 6.58 -16.49
C ASP A 409 2.15 5.41 -15.88
N ALA A 410 1.62 4.19 -15.99
CA ALA A 410 2.21 3.00 -15.41
C ALA A 410 2.36 1.88 -16.43
N TYR A 411 3.53 1.25 -16.45
CA TYR A 411 3.82 0.04 -17.20
C TYR A 411 4.24 -1.10 -16.29
N GLY A 412 3.72 -2.30 -16.53
CA GLY A 412 4.14 -3.51 -15.84
C GLY A 412 4.24 -4.70 -16.78
N LEU A 413 5.34 -5.45 -16.62
CA LEU A 413 5.54 -6.74 -17.27
C LEU A 413 5.60 -7.84 -16.22
N GLN A 414 4.90 -8.95 -16.45
CA GLN A 414 4.96 -10.16 -15.64
C GLN A 414 5.19 -11.38 -16.55
N PRO A 415 6.31 -12.11 -16.42
CA PRO A 415 6.63 -13.22 -17.31
C PRO A 415 5.78 -14.46 -17.02
N ASP A 416 5.36 -15.17 -18.08
CA ASP A 416 4.67 -16.45 -18.00
C ASP A 416 5.02 -17.32 -19.23
N THR A 417 4.38 -18.48 -19.34
CA THR A 417 4.44 -19.44 -20.44
C THR A 417 3.11 -19.45 -21.18
N GLY A 418 3.14 -19.40 -22.50
CA GLY A 418 1.92 -19.48 -23.31
C GLY A 418 1.26 -20.85 -23.23
N THR A 419 -0.05 -20.89 -22.99
CA THR A 419 -0.81 -22.15 -22.89
C THR A 419 -0.79 -22.87 -24.24
N SER A 420 -1.13 -22.19 -25.35
CA SER A 420 -1.15 -22.81 -26.67
C SER A 420 0.26 -23.24 -27.12
N GLN A 421 1.27 -22.41 -26.87
CA GLN A 421 2.65 -22.75 -27.18
C GLN A 421 3.11 -24.00 -26.43
N LEU A 422 2.80 -24.10 -25.14
CA LEU A 422 3.19 -25.25 -24.34
C LEU A 422 2.47 -26.53 -24.78
N GLU A 423 1.17 -26.46 -25.10
CA GLU A 423 0.40 -27.59 -25.63
C GLU A 423 0.95 -28.09 -26.98
N ASP A 424 1.26 -27.17 -27.90
CA ASP A 424 1.86 -27.49 -29.19
C ASP A 424 3.26 -28.12 -29.00
N ALA A 425 4.09 -27.59 -28.11
CA ALA A 425 5.41 -28.11 -27.84
C ALA A 425 5.37 -29.51 -27.16
N ILE A 426 4.45 -29.75 -26.24
CA ILE A 426 4.19 -31.08 -25.67
C ILE A 426 3.76 -32.09 -26.76
N ALA A 427 2.98 -31.65 -27.76
CA ALA A 427 2.54 -32.45 -28.90
C ALA A 427 3.60 -32.60 -30.02
N GLY A 428 4.78 -32.02 -29.87
CA GLY A 428 5.85 -32.10 -30.86
C GLY A 428 5.72 -31.09 -32.00
N LYS A 429 4.98 -29.99 -31.77
CA LYS A 429 4.73 -28.91 -32.73
C LYS A 429 5.28 -27.57 -32.25
N GLY A 430 6.16 -27.56 -31.28
CA GLY A 430 6.73 -26.38 -30.68
C GLY A 430 7.86 -25.74 -31.49
N GLY A 431 8.31 -24.57 -31.00
CA GLY A 431 9.39 -23.84 -31.62
C GLY A 431 9.00 -23.02 -32.83
N PRO A 432 9.88 -22.14 -33.32
CA PRO A 432 9.60 -21.27 -34.48
C PRO A 432 9.33 -22.05 -35.76
N THR A 433 9.85 -23.27 -35.88
CA THR A 433 9.67 -24.15 -37.05
C THR A 433 8.48 -25.11 -36.94
N GLY A 434 7.88 -25.23 -35.73
CA GLY A 434 6.69 -26.03 -35.47
C GLY A 434 6.95 -27.56 -35.47
N ASP A 435 8.16 -27.99 -35.15
CA ASP A 435 8.58 -29.40 -35.13
C ASP A 435 9.37 -29.81 -33.87
N GLN A 436 9.45 -28.94 -32.85
CA GLN A 436 10.15 -29.21 -31.62
C GLN A 436 9.22 -29.77 -30.54
N THR A 437 9.72 -30.76 -29.77
CA THR A 437 9.02 -31.32 -28.61
C THR A 437 9.63 -30.77 -27.33
N PHE A 438 8.78 -30.25 -26.42
CA PHE A 438 9.20 -29.85 -25.08
C PHE A 438 9.27 -31.06 -24.15
N ASP A 439 10.45 -31.33 -23.56
CA ASP A 439 10.68 -32.43 -22.62
C ASP A 439 10.36 -31.97 -21.19
N LEU A 440 9.21 -32.44 -20.67
CA LEU A 440 8.75 -32.16 -19.29
C LEU A 440 9.47 -33.00 -18.23
N PHE A 441 10.07 -34.13 -18.63
CA PHE A 441 10.74 -35.09 -17.72
C PHE A 441 12.20 -34.72 -17.52
N ILE A 442 12.84 -34.17 -18.55
CA ILE A 442 14.21 -33.72 -18.52
C ILE A 442 14.26 -32.28 -19.10
N PRO A 443 13.85 -31.26 -18.33
CA PRO A 443 13.72 -29.88 -18.84
C PRO A 443 15.03 -29.32 -19.47
N THR A 444 16.18 -29.84 -19.04
CA THR A 444 17.50 -29.46 -19.59
C THR A 444 17.78 -29.94 -21.02
N ASN A 445 16.95 -30.85 -21.56
CA ASN A 445 17.01 -31.27 -22.96
C ASN A 445 16.45 -30.22 -23.94
N ASN A 446 15.69 -29.27 -23.44
CA ASN A 446 15.05 -28.25 -24.27
C ASN A 446 16.06 -27.18 -24.70
N SER A 447 16.00 -26.78 -25.96
CA SER A 447 16.81 -25.69 -26.49
C SER A 447 16.40 -24.33 -25.95
N GLN A 448 17.31 -23.36 -25.85
CA GLN A 448 16.99 -22.02 -25.45
C GLN A 448 15.98 -21.37 -26.42
N GLU A 449 16.10 -21.64 -27.74
CA GLU A 449 15.13 -21.17 -28.74
C GLU A 449 13.69 -21.64 -28.47
N LEU A 450 13.52 -22.91 -28.04
CA LEU A 450 12.20 -23.44 -27.66
C LEU A 450 11.68 -22.81 -26.37
N ILE A 451 12.56 -22.59 -25.38
CA ILE A 451 12.23 -21.94 -24.11
C ILE A 451 11.76 -20.50 -24.36
N ASP A 452 12.50 -19.75 -25.20
CA ASP A 452 12.15 -18.37 -25.54
C ASP A 452 10.84 -18.30 -26.34
N TRP A 453 10.59 -19.26 -27.22
CA TRP A 453 9.35 -19.37 -27.97
C TRP A 453 8.11 -19.67 -27.08
N LEU A 454 8.31 -20.37 -25.96
CA LEU A 454 7.24 -20.65 -24.99
C LEU A 454 6.81 -19.41 -24.20
N ARG A 455 7.59 -18.35 -24.21
CA ARG A 455 7.37 -17.17 -23.39
C ARG A 455 6.09 -16.43 -23.80
N SER A 456 5.31 -16.01 -22.82
CA SER A 456 4.08 -15.25 -23.00
C SER A 456 3.94 -14.27 -21.84
N ASP A 457 4.56 -13.10 -21.97
CA ASP A 457 4.58 -12.10 -20.91
C ASP A 457 3.21 -11.38 -20.82
N GLN A 458 2.74 -11.16 -19.60
CA GLN A 458 1.62 -10.25 -19.35
C GLN A 458 2.15 -8.82 -19.31
N GLU A 459 1.69 -7.98 -20.21
CA GLU A 459 2.03 -6.56 -20.20
C GLU A 459 0.76 -5.74 -20.05
N THR A 460 0.85 -4.70 -19.21
CA THR A 460 -0.25 -3.77 -18.95
C THR A 460 0.30 -2.34 -18.93
N TRP A 461 -0.37 -1.44 -19.62
CA TRP A 461 -0.19 0.00 -19.56
C TRP A 461 -1.46 0.58 -18.93
N THR A 462 -1.30 1.51 -18.00
CA THR A 462 -2.44 2.15 -17.34
C THR A 462 -2.14 3.63 -17.21
N ASP A 463 -3.03 4.44 -17.73
CA ASP A 463 -2.99 5.88 -17.65
C ASP A 463 -4.19 6.34 -16.83
N VAL A 464 -3.97 7.13 -15.80
CA VAL A 464 -5.01 7.73 -14.95
C VAL A 464 -4.79 9.22 -14.84
N GLU A 465 -5.88 9.98 -14.90
CA GLU A 465 -5.83 11.43 -14.86
C GLU A 465 -6.96 12.00 -13.99
N LEU A 466 -6.65 13.08 -13.29
CA LEU A 466 -7.58 13.87 -12.50
C LEU A 466 -7.40 15.35 -12.87
N GLU A 467 -8.47 15.99 -13.33
CA GLU A 467 -8.55 17.44 -13.50
C GLU A 467 -9.52 18.05 -12.49
N VAL A 468 -9.09 19.11 -11.80
CA VAL A 468 -9.92 19.83 -10.81
C VAL A 468 -9.85 21.33 -11.06
N VAL A 469 -11.01 21.97 -11.04
CA VAL A 469 -11.15 23.44 -11.03
C VAL A 469 -11.81 23.82 -9.71
N ASP A 470 -11.11 24.60 -8.90
CA ASP A 470 -11.59 25.12 -7.61
C ASP A 470 -11.76 26.63 -7.68
N PHE A 471 -12.82 27.14 -7.07
CA PHE A 471 -12.96 28.55 -6.75
C PHE A 471 -13.52 28.69 -5.33
N VAL A 472 -12.76 29.32 -4.46
CA VAL A 472 -13.09 29.48 -3.03
C VAL A 472 -13.06 30.96 -2.69
N VAL A 473 -14.03 31.41 -1.88
CA VAL A 473 -14.11 32.77 -1.34
C VAL A 473 -14.23 32.68 0.17
N THR A 474 -13.38 33.40 0.88
CA THR A 474 -13.35 33.45 2.35
C THR A 474 -13.46 34.89 2.85
N GLY A 475 -14.03 35.09 4.03
CA GLY A 475 -14.11 36.42 4.64
C GLY A 475 -15.05 36.43 5.87
N GLU A 476 -15.35 37.62 6.37
CA GLU A 476 -16.15 37.76 7.56
C GLU A 476 -17.44 38.55 7.30
N VAL A 477 -18.56 38.13 7.89
CA VAL A 477 -19.83 38.86 7.93
C VAL A 477 -20.23 39.09 9.38
N GLY A 478 -19.94 40.26 9.90
CA GLY A 478 -20.13 40.59 11.31
C GLY A 478 -19.09 39.90 12.20
N ASN A 479 -19.47 38.93 12.96
CA ASN A 479 -18.59 38.09 13.78
C ASN A 479 -18.62 36.60 13.34
N VAL A 480 -19.03 36.37 12.10
CA VAL A 480 -19.06 35.02 11.51
C VAL A 480 -18.06 34.98 10.38
N ALA A 481 -17.06 34.14 10.50
CA ALA A 481 -16.16 33.81 9.39
C ALA A 481 -16.86 32.84 8.45
N ILE A 482 -16.75 33.06 7.14
CA ILE A 482 -17.45 32.28 6.10
C ILE A 482 -16.44 31.88 5.02
N ALA A 483 -16.55 30.61 4.57
CA ALA A 483 -15.95 30.15 3.34
C ALA A 483 -17.02 29.53 2.44
N THR A 484 -16.95 29.78 1.14
CA THR A 484 -17.83 29.17 0.14
C THR A 484 -17.07 28.94 -1.14
N GLY A 485 -17.43 27.89 -1.88
CA GLY A 485 -16.75 27.60 -3.13
C GLY A 485 -17.49 26.65 -4.03
N ILE A 486 -16.94 26.52 -5.23
CA ILE A 486 -17.35 25.53 -6.24
C ILE A 486 -16.14 24.67 -6.61
N GLN A 487 -16.40 23.42 -6.94
CA GLN A 487 -15.39 22.49 -7.47
C GLN A 487 -15.98 21.74 -8.66
N LEU A 488 -15.20 21.67 -9.74
CA LEU A 488 -15.48 20.83 -10.90
C LEU A 488 -14.35 19.78 -10.97
N ARG A 489 -14.72 18.51 -11.16
CA ARG A 489 -13.77 17.39 -11.18
C ARG A 489 -14.06 16.46 -12.37
N GLU A 490 -13.02 16.04 -13.05
CA GLU A 490 -13.05 14.99 -14.07
C GLU A 490 -11.96 13.97 -13.78
N GLU A 491 -12.30 12.69 -13.80
CA GLU A 491 -11.41 11.56 -13.62
C GLU A 491 -11.47 10.66 -14.85
N SER A 492 -10.32 10.14 -15.31
CA SER A 492 -10.27 9.18 -16.40
C SER A 492 -9.31 8.03 -16.11
N ILE A 493 -9.55 6.89 -16.75
CA ILE A 493 -8.69 5.72 -16.72
C ILE A 493 -8.65 5.10 -18.12
N ASP A 494 -7.43 4.78 -18.57
CA ASP A 494 -7.16 3.98 -19.77
C ASP A 494 -6.28 2.79 -19.40
N ILE A 495 -6.70 1.58 -19.70
CA ILE A 495 -5.97 0.33 -19.45
C ILE A 495 -5.81 -0.41 -20.76
N ASP A 496 -4.58 -0.47 -21.26
CA ASP A 496 -4.17 -1.25 -22.42
C ASP A 496 -3.44 -2.54 -21.99
N ARG A 497 -3.58 -3.58 -22.82
CA ARG A 497 -2.95 -4.88 -22.55
C ARG A 497 -2.35 -5.49 -23.81
N SER A 498 -1.27 -6.28 -23.65
CA SER A 498 -0.74 -7.11 -24.73
C SER A 498 -1.78 -8.16 -25.17
N ALA A 499 -1.78 -8.51 -26.45
CA ALA A 499 -2.81 -9.39 -27.05
C ALA A 499 -2.93 -10.77 -26.36
N ASN A 500 -1.85 -11.30 -25.81
CA ASN A 500 -1.84 -12.55 -25.05
C ASN A 500 -2.37 -12.40 -23.61
N SER A 501 -2.49 -11.17 -23.12
CA SER A 501 -3.03 -10.82 -21.81
C SER A 501 -4.54 -10.55 -21.83
N LEU A 502 -5.14 -10.44 -23.01
CA LEU A 502 -6.57 -10.18 -23.16
C LEU A 502 -7.40 -11.39 -22.81
N VAL A 503 -8.50 -11.16 -22.09
CA VAL A 503 -9.56 -12.13 -21.85
C VAL A 503 -10.84 -11.73 -22.59
N VAL A 504 -11.71 -12.70 -22.89
CA VAL A 504 -13.05 -12.44 -23.42
C VAL A 504 -14.08 -12.78 -22.36
N LEU A 505 -14.93 -11.82 -22.02
CA LEU A 505 -16.05 -11.97 -21.11
C LEU A 505 -17.38 -12.07 -21.88
N ASP A 506 -18.36 -12.76 -21.30
CA ASP A 506 -19.75 -12.73 -21.80
C ASP A 506 -20.47 -11.44 -21.34
N ALA A 507 -21.71 -11.24 -21.76
CA ALA A 507 -22.53 -10.10 -21.39
C ALA A 507 -22.83 -9.99 -19.87
N ASN A 508 -22.57 -11.06 -19.11
CA ASN A 508 -22.72 -11.10 -17.65
C ASN A 508 -21.36 -10.94 -16.94
N GLY A 509 -20.27 -10.65 -17.67
CA GLY A 509 -18.92 -10.55 -17.15
C GLY A 509 -18.29 -11.90 -16.76
N ASN A 510 -18.79 -13.04 -17.22
CA ASN A 510 -18.17 -14.32 -16.98
C ASN A 510 -17.06 -14.60 -18.00
N LEU A 511 -15.95 -15.17 -17.54
CA LEU A 511 -14.82 -15.54 -18.38
C LEU A 511 -15.21 -16.60 -19.42
N VAL A 512 -15.10 -16.24 -20.72
CA VAL A 512 -15.36 -17.14 -21.89
C VAL A 512 -14.03 -17.64 -22.45
N THR A 513 -13.10 -16.74 -22.72
CA THR A 513 -11.76 -17.07 -23.24
C THR A 513 -10.71 -16.52 -22.28
N PRO A 514 -9.91 -17.40 -21.65
CA PRO A 514 -8.81 -16.95 -20.79
C PRO A 514 -7.68 -16.38 -21.64
N ALA A 515 -6.82 -15.57 -21.01
CA ALA A 515 -5.57 -15.13 -21.57
C ALA A 515 -4.66 -16.34 -21.95
N ASN A 516 -3.79 -16.17 -22.94
CA ASN A 516 -2.90 -17.23 -23.41
C ASN A 516 -1.68 -17.38 -22.50
N MET A 517 -1.93 -17.73 -21.23
CA MET A 517 -0.93 -17.92 -20.20
C MET A 517 -1.28 -19.12 -19.31
N ILE A 518 -0.28 -19.88 -18.84
CA ILE A 518 -0.55 -21.10 -18.05
C ILE A 518 -0.91 -20.78 -16.59
N PHE A 519 -0.48 -19.62 -16.09
CA PHE A 519 -0.61 -19.24 -14.69
C PHE A 519 -1.31 -17.89 -14.54
N LEU A 520 -0.73 -16.81 -15.06
CA LEU A 520 -1.30 -15.47 -14.99
C LEU A 520 -2.67 -15.38 -15.68
N GLY A 521 -3.45 -14.38 -15.31
CA GLY A 521 -4.84 -14.35 -15.71
C GLY A 521 -5.21 -13.34 -16.78
N GLY A 522 -4.46 -12.25 -16.90
CA GLY A 522 -4.82 -11.16 -17.81
C GLY A 522 -6.06 -10.37 -17.38
N GLY A 523 -6.66 -9.62 -18.30
CA GLY A 523 -7.84 -8.80 -18.04
C GLY A 523 -8.43 -8.23 -19.32
N ILE A 524 -9.30 -7.24 -19.18
CA ILE A 524 -9.89 -6.48 -20.30
C ILE A 524 -9.20 -5.12 -20.44
N GLU A 525 -9.31 -4.50 -21.63
CA GLU A 525 -9.02 -3.08 -21.85
C GLU A 525 -10.17 -2.22 -21.34
N VAL A 526 -9.85 -1.02 -20.85
CA VAL A 526 -10.82 -0.03 -20.33
C VAL A 526 -10.39 1.35 -20.79
N ASP A 527 -11.32 2.14 -21.30
CA ASP A 527 -11.17 3.57 -21.63
C ASP A 527 -12.47 4.28 -21.21
N THR A 528 -12.41 5.06 -20.12
CA THR A 528 -13.60 5.68 -19.55
C THR A 528 -13.25 6.85 -18.62
N SER A 529 -14.24 7.73 -18.39
CA SER A 529 -14.14 8.88 -17.49
C SER A 529 -15.42 9.07 -16.70
N LYS A 530 -15.36 9.88 -15.64
CA LYS A 530 -16.50 10.38 -14.87
C LYS A 530 -16.27 11.83 -14.43
N SER A 531 -17.35 12.57 -14.16
CA SER A 531 -17.29 13.95 -13.69
C SER A 531 -18.14 14.18 -12.43
N ALA A 532 -17.74 15.18 -11.63
CA ALA A 532 -18.51 15.65 -10.48
C ALA A 532 -18.47 17.17 -10.37
N GLU A 533 -19.58 17.76 -9.90
CA GLU A 533 -19.71 19.19 -9.67
C GLU A 533 -20.18 19.44 -8.24
N ALA A 534 -19.54 20.37 -7.53
CA ALA A 534 -19.87 20.64 -6.15
C ALA A 534 -19.97 22.13 -5.82
N ILE A 535 -20.81 22.43 -4.84
CA ILE A 535 -20.87 23.71 -4.14
C ILE A 535 -20.83 23.45 -2.64
N PHE A 536 -20.09 24.27 -1.90
CA PHE A 536 -19.98 24.15 -0.46
C PHE A 536 -20.02 25.49 0.25
N VAL A 537 -20.38 25.46 1.53
CA VAL A 537 -20.32 26.58 2.45
C VAL A 537 -19.84 26.09 3.82
N GLU A 538 -18.95 26.86 4.44
CA GLU A 538 -18.49 26.71 5.81
C GLU A 538 -18.72 28.02 6.56
N ALA A 539 -19.06 27.96 7.83
CA ALA A 539 -19.19 29.11 8.71
C ALA A 539 -18.65 28.81 10.10
N SER A 540 -17.91 29.72 10.69
CA SER A 540 -17.42 29.66 12.07
C SER A 540 -17.86 30.90 12.84
N ALA A 541 -18.33 30.71 14.06
CA ALA A 541 -18.79 31.77 14.93
C ALA A 541 -18.38 31.55 16.39
N ASP A 542 -17.79 32.58 17.01
CA ASP A 542 -17.63 32.66 18.45
C ASP A 542 -18.94 33.09 19.09
N ILE A 543 -19.63 32.13 19.73
CA ILE A 543 -20.90 32.40 20.45
C ILE A 543 -20.61 33.23 21.71
N ASN A 544 -19.49 32.98 22.33
CA ASN A 544 -18.91 33.75 23.44
C ASN A 544 -17.41 33.42 23.55
N GLU A 545 -16.69 34.05 24.49
CA GLU A 545 -15.24 33.91 24.70
C GLU A 545 -14.75 32.47 24.91
N ASN A 546 -15.67 31.55 25.23
CA ASN A 546 -15.32 30.17 25.53
C ASN A 546 -15.91 29.15 24.54
N LEU A 547 -16.82 29.53 23.65
CA LEU A 547 -17.55 28.60 22.79
C LEU A 547 -17.49 29.03 21.33
N GLU A 548 -16.82 28.27 20.51
CA GLU A 548 -16.82 28.33 19.06
C GLU A 548 -17.72 27.23 18.49
N ILE A 549 -18.49 27.54 17.46
CA ILE A 549 -19.29 26.60 16.67
C ILE A 549 -18.92 26.77 15.21
N ARG A 550 -18.57 25.63 14.56
CA ARG A 550 -18.37 25.57 13.11
C ARG A 550 -19.44 24.69 12.47
N GLY A 551 -19.92 25.08 11.31
CA GLY A 551 -20.82 24.31 10.49
C GLY A 551 -20.39 24.31 9.04
N ALA A 552 -20.48 23.18 8.36
CA ALA A 552 -20.21 23.07 6.94
C ALA A 552 -21.29 22.25 6.24
N LEU A 553 -21.54 22.56 4.97
CA LEU A 553 -22.48 21.84 4.11
C LEU A 553 -21.93 21.83 2.69
N ARG A 554 -21.87 20.65 2.09
CA ARG A 554 -21.54 20.44 0.68
C ARG A 554 -22.68 19.74 -0.04
N TYR A 555 -22.99 20.18 -1.24
CA TYR A 555 -23.79 19.47 -2.21
C TYR A 555 -22.90 19.09 -3.37
N GLU A 556 -22.93 17.83 -3.78
CA GLU A 556 -22.18 17.33 -4.93
C GLU A 556 -23.09 16.54 -5.86
N SER A 557 -23.08 16.91 -7.13
CA SER A 557 -23.77 16.24 -8.22
C SER A 557 -22.80 15.31 -8.92
N LEU A 558 -23.08 14.03 -8.90
CA LEU A 558 -22.37 12.95 -9.56
C LEU A 558 -23.11 12.61 -10.86
N GLU A 559 -22.57 11.75 -11.70
CA GLU A 559 -23.19 11.44 -12.99
C GLU A 559 -24.64 10.89 -12.87
N GLU A 560 -24.88 9.99 -11.91
CA GLU A 560 -26.18 9.34 -11.74
C GLU A 560 -26.86 9.68 -10.39
N GLU A 561 -26.13 10.24 -9.42
CA GLU A 561 -26.62 10.50 -8.07
C GLU A 561 -26.17 11.87 -7.56
N SER A 562 -26.54 12.23 -6.35
CA SER A 562 -26.05 13.44 -5.66
C SER A 562 -26.00 13.21 -4.16
N THR A 563 -25.08 13.91 -3.50
CA THR A 563 -24.90 13.84 -2.04
C THR A 563 -25.06 15.18 -1.38
N VAL A 564 -25.38 15.16 -0.09
CA VAL A 564 -25.43 16.34 0.79
C VAL A 564 -24.71 15.98 2.09
N ASP A 565 -23.57 16.60 2.34
CA ASP A 565 -22.67 16.24 3.43
C ASP A 565 -22.58 17.37 4.46
N PRO A 566 -23.35 17.30 5.56
CA PRO A 566 -23.29 18.27 6.66
C PRO A 566 -22.17 17.93 7.65
N LYS A 567 -21.62 18.95 8.31
CA LYS A 567 -20.73 18.84 9.47
C LYS A 567 -21.06 19.92 10.48
N ILE A 568 -21.03 19.57 11.76
CA ILE A 568 -21.06 20.51 12.88
C ILE A 568 -19.94 20.14 13.85
N SER A 569 -19.14 21.11 14.24
CA SER A 569 -18.12 20.94 15.26
C SER A 569 -18.18 22.05 16.30
N LEU A 570 -17.77 21.71 17.52
CA LEU A 570 -17.80 22.56 18.70
C LEU A 570 -16.43 22.56 19.36
N ARG A 571 -15.97 23.73 19.79
CA ARG A 571 -14.82 23.91 20.69
C ARG A 571 -15.28 24.70 21.90
N TYR A 572 -15.05 24.15 23.11
CA TYR A 572 -15.43 24.77 24.37
C TYR A 572 -14.24 24.86 25.33
N GLN A 573 -13.80 26.07 25.63
CA GLN A 573 -12.79 26.35 26.65
C GLN A 573 -13.41 26.19 28.04
N ALA A 574 -13.30 25.03 28.65
CA ALA A 574 -13.92 24.74 29.94
C ALA A 574 -13.18 25.39 31.13
N SER A 575 -11.88 25.60 30.98
CA SER A 575 -11.03 26.37 31.92
C SER A 575 -9.76 26.79 31.17
N ASP A 576 -8.90 27.57 31.79
CA ASP A 576 -7.60 27.99 31.21
C ASP A 576 -6.73 26.83 30.71
N ASN A 577 -6.96 25.62 31.25
CA ASN A 577 -6.15 24.44 31.01
C ASN A 577 -6.91 23.30 30.27
N VAL A 578 -8.21 23.46 30.00
CA VAL A 578 -9.02 22.37 29.44
C VAL A 578 -9.90 22.87 28.30
N VAL A 579 -9.72 22.28 27.12
CA VAL A 579 -10.58 22.42 25.96
C VAL A 579 -11.34 21.13 25.75
N LEU A 580 -12.63 21.23 25.51
CA LEU A 580 -13.49 20.14 25.05
C LEU A 580 -13.84 20.39 23.58
N ARG A 581 -13.79 19.32 22.77
CA ARG A 581 -14.21 19.37 21.37
C ARG A 581 -15.17 18.25 21.05
N ALA A 582 -16.04 18.48 20.11
CA ALA A 582 -16.94 17.45 19.57
C ALA A 582 -17.30 17.78 18.13
N SER A 583 -17.41 16.76 17.29
CA SER A 583 -17.90 16.90 15.93
C SER A 583 -18.80 15.75 15.53
N VAL A 584 -19.75 16.04 14.65
CA VAL A 584 -20.54 15.07 13.90
C VAL A 584 -20.52 15.47 12.44
N SER A 585 -20.32 14.49 11.55
CA SER A 585 -20.32 14.75 10.10
C SER A 585 -20.83 13.54 9.32
N GLN A 586 -21.39 13.81 8.16
CA GLN A 586 -21.60 12.80 7.12
C GLN A 586 -20.50 12.92 6.09
N SER A 587 -20.09 11.78 5.56
CA SER A 587 -19.09 11.67 4.50
C SER A 587 -19.52 10.60 3.52
N TYR A 588 -19.02 10.68 2.30
CA TYR A 588 -19.31 9.70 1.26
C TYR A 588 -18.06 9.39 0.44
N ARG A 589 -18.13 8.30 -0.31
CA ARG A 589 -17.12 7.94 -1.31
C ARG A 589 -17.75 7.36 -2.56
N GLU A 590 -17.36 7.86 -3.72
CA GLU A 590 -17.78 7.31 -5.00
C GLU A 590 -17.04 6.00 -5.33
N PRO A 591 -17.69 5.07 -6.09
CA PRO A 591 -16.96 3.98 -6.72
C PRO A 591 -15.89 4.53 -7.67
N THR A 592 -14.71 3.92 -7.66
CA THR A 592 -13.66 4.28 -8.63
C THR A 592 -13.95 3.69 -10.00
N LEU A 593 -13.43 4.32 -11.07
CA LEU A 593 -13.60 3.84 -12.45
C LEU A 593 -13.14 2.38 -12.62
N ALA A 594 -12.04 2.00 -11.93
CA ALA A 594 -11.56 0.63 -11.93
C ALA A 594 -12.56 -0.35 -11.29
N GLN A 595 -13.22 0.00 -10.19
CA GLN A 595 -14.23 -0.83 -9.53
C GLN A 595 -15.50 -1.00 -10.39
N LEU A 596 -15.85 0.04 -11.14
CA LEU A 596 -17.00 0.04 -12.03
C LEU A 596 -16.77 -0.75 -13.33
N TYR A 597 -15.56 -0.68 -13.92
CA TYR A 597 -15.34 -1.11 -15.30
C TYR A 597 -14.17 -2.05 -15.52
N ALA A 598 -13.16 -2.11 -14.62
CA ALA A 598 -12.00 -2.96 -14.82
C ALA A 598 -12.22 -4.36 -14.26
N SER A 599 -12.29 -5.36 -15.14
CA SER A 599 -12.30 -6.78 -14.75
C SER A 599 -10.94 -7.40 -15.06
N ASP A 600 -10.40 -8.13 -14.11
CA ASP A 600 -9.12 -8.82 -14.24
C ASP A 600 -9.17 -10.27 -13.72
N VAL A 601 -8.13 -11.05 -14.01
CA VAL A 601 -7.96 -12.39 -13.48
C VAL A 601 -6.63 -12.44 -12.73
N GLY A 602 -6.72 -12.33 -11.41
CA GLY A 602 -5.60 -12.40 -10.50
C GLY A 602 -5.29 -13.83 -10.05
N LEU A 603 -4.34 -13.94 -9.11
CA LEU A 603 -3.92 -15.19 -8.51
C LEU A 603 -3.89 -15.04 -7.00
N GLU A 604 -4.50 -15.99 -6.30
CA GLU A 604 -4.44 -16.04 -4.84
C GLU A 604 -4.14 -17.48 -4.39
N GLY A 605 -3.46 -17.61 -3.24
CA GLY A 605 -3.26 -18.86 -2.56
C GLY A 605 -4.45 -19.17 -1.69
N ILE A 606 -5.24 -20.16 -2.09
CA ILE A 606 -6.51 -20.50 -1.44
C ILE A 606 -6.43 -21.88 -0.80
N GLN A 607 -6.81 -21.95 0.48
CA GLN A 607 -7.08 -23.21 1.17
C GLN A 607 -8.45 -23.73 0.78
N ASP A 608 -8.52 -24.96 0.26
CA ASP A 608 -9.78 -25.60 -0.09
C ASP A 608 -10.50 -26.17 1.13
N TYR A 609 -11.84 -26.17 1.08
CA TYR A 609 -12.74 -26.70 2.13
C TYR A 609 -13.82 -27.58 1.55
N ASN A 610 -14.22 -28.62 2.34
CA ASN A 610 -15.41 -29.39 2.05
C ASN A 610 -16.67 -28.74 2.69
N THR A 611 -17.84 -29.37 2.45
CA THR A 611 -19.13 -28.87 2.97
C THR A 611 -19.27 -28.99 4.49
N ASN A 612 -18.39 -29.71 5.16
CA ASN A 612 -18.37 -29.81 6.63
C ASN A 612 -17.48 -28.72 7.28
N GLY A 613 -16.85 -27.85 6.46
CA GLY A 613 -15.91 -26.83 6.94
C GLY A 613 -14.51 -27.39 7.26
N GLU A 614 -14.19 -28.59 6.78
CA GLU A 614 -12.88 -29.21 6.96
C GLU A 614 -11.98 -28.87 5.77
N THR A 615 -10.70 -28.65 6.04
CA THR A 615 -9.70 -28.35 5.01
C THR A 615 -9.48 -29.57 4.08
N VAL A 616 -9.32 -29.30 2.77
CA VAL A 616 -9.03 -30.29 1.74
C VAL A 616 -7.65 -30.03 1.16
N GLY A 617 -6.69 -30.88 1.48
CA GLY A 617 -5.32 -30.73 0.99
C GLY A 617 -4.61 -29.51 1.57
N ASN A 618 -3.62 -29.01 0.84
CA ASN A 618 -2.89 -27.77 1.16
C ASN A 618 -3.45 -26.63 0.35
N ALA A 619 -3.28 -25.40 0.84
CA ALA A 619 -3.51 -24.22 0.04
C ALA A 619 -2.71 -24.26 -1.28
N THR A 620 -3.32 -23.76 -2.34
CA THR A 620 -2.73 -23.75 -3.68
C THR A 620 -3.09 -22.45 -4.40
N PHE A 621 -2.20 -21.98 -5.24
CA PHE A 621 -2.52 -20.86 -6.13
C PHE A 621 -3.58 -21.29 -7.14
N ILE A 622 -4.62 -20.46 -7.23
CA ILE A 622 -5.71 -20.60 -8.22
C ILE A 622 -6.01 -19.26 -8.85
N ARG A 623 -6.71 -19.27 -9.98
CA ARG A 623 -7.17 -18.05 -10.64
C ARG A 623 -8.40 -17.49 -9.95
N ILE A 624 -8.37 -16.17 -9.74
CA ILE A 624 -9.48 -15.39 -9.21
C ILE A 624 -9.94 -14.43 -10.31
N ALA A 625 -11.11 -14.70 -10.88
CA ALA A 625 -11.72 -13.79 -11.85
C ALA A 625 -12.48 -12.70 -11.07
N ALA A 626 -11.87 -11.53 -10.93
CA ALA A 626 -12.48 -10.36 -10.31
C ALA A 626 -13.31 -9.59 -11.33
N LYS A 627 -14.61 -9.48 -11.09
CA LYS A 627 -15.54 -8.76 -11.94
C LYS A 627 -15.73 -7.33 -11.46
N ALA A 628 -15.63 -6.39 -12.37
CA ALA A 628 -16.13 -5.05 -12.20
C ALA A 628 -17.66 -5.05 -11.96
N ASN A 629 -18.17 -4.01 -11.32
CA ASN A 629 -19.60 -3.89 -11.05
C ASN A 629 -20.11 -2.46 -11.34
N PRO A 630 -20.72 -2.23 -12.49
CA PRO A 630 -21.24 -0.90 -12.87
C PRO A 630 -22.48 -0.47 -12.06
N ASN A 631 -23.02 -1.34 -11.18
CA ASN A 631 -24.17 -1.03 -10.34
C ASN A 631 -23.77 -0.70 -8.87
N LEU A 632 -22.51 -0.41 -8.60
CA LEU A 632 -22.08 0.07 -7.30
C LEU A 632 -22.70 1.43 -7.02
N VAL A 633 -23.17 1.62 -5.80
CA VAL A 633 -23.65 2.91 -5.29
C VAL A 633 -22.58 3.54 -4.40
N PRO A 634 -22.62 4.87 -4.19
CA PRO A 634 -21.72 5.53 -3.25
C PRO A 634 -21.82 4.95 -1.84
N GLU A 635 -20.71 4.96 -1.14
CA GLU A 635 -20.63 4.65 0.29
C GLU A 635 -21.04 5.89 1.09
N GLU A 636 -21.62 5.68 2.27
CA GLU A 636 -21.99 6.74 3.20
C GLU A 636 -21.47 6.43 4.59
N ALA A 637 -20.97 7.44 5.31
CA ALA A 637 -20.47 7.30 6.67
C ALA A 637 -20.94 8.42 7.58
N ASP A 638 -21.46 8.04 8.74
CA ASP A 638 -21.72 8.94 9.86
C ASP A 638 -20.51 8.89 10.82
N ASN A 639 -19.92 10.05 11.09
CA ASN A 639 -18.74 10.20 11.91
C ASN A 639 -19.08 10.95 13.20
N LEU A 640 -18.58 10.46 14.34
CA LEU A 640 -18.60 11.12 15.64
C LEU A 640 -17.17 11.24 16.17
N ASN A 641 -16.79 12.41 16.64
CA ASN A 641 -15.57 12.61 17.42
C ASN A 641 -15.89 13.40 18.70
N VAL A 642 -15.31 13.00 19.83
CA VAL A 642 -15.38 13.71 21.12
C VAL A 642 -14.02 13.70 21.77
N GLY A 643 -13.47 14.89 22.03
CA GLY A 643 -12.11 14.99 22.56
C GLY A 643 -11.99 15.94 23.75
N VAL A 644 -10.91 15.73 24.48
CA VAL A 644 -10.46 16.62 25.55
C VAL A 644 -8.97 16.92 25.38
N ILE A 645 -8.63 18.19 25.44
CA ILE A 645 -7.26 18.69 25.45
C ILE A 645 -7.01 19.26 26.83
N TRP A 646 -5.98 18.75 27.49
CA TRP A 646 -5.55 19.24 28.79
C TRP A 646 -4.11 19.74 28.69
N THR A 647 -3.90 21.02 28.95
CA THR A 647 -2.60 21.67 28.92
C THR A 647 -2.25 22.15 30.33
N LEU A 648 -1.08 21.76 30.82
CA LEU A 648 -0.55 22.18 32.11
C LEU A 648 0.93 22.50 31.99
N ASP A 649 1.27 23.77 32.04
CA ASP A 649 2.63 24.27 31.77
C ASP A 649 3.18 23.67 30.46
N ASP A 650 4.26 22.92 30.51
CA ASP A 650 4.96 22.28 29.39
C ASP A 650 4.39 20.89 29.03
N PHE A 651 3.27 20.46 29.65
CA PHE A 651 2.61 19.18 29.39
C PHE A 651 1.29 19.40 28.69
N GLN A 652 1.06 18.66 27.59
CA GLN A 652 -0.23 18.60 26.92
C GLN A 652 -0.67 17.14 26.75
N ALA A 653 -1.95 16.88 26.99
CA ALA A 653 -2.60 15.59 26.73
C ALA A 653 -3.86 15.78 25.90
N LYS A 654 -3.98 15.03 24.81
CA LYS A 654 -5.18 14.96 23.96
C LYS A 654 -5.72 13.55 24.00
N PHE A 655 -7.02 13.42 24.20
CA PHE A 655 -7.76 12.16 24.16
C PHE A 655 -8.97 12.36 23.28
N ASP A 656 -9.10 11.58 22.21
CA ASP A 656 -10.21 11.65 21.28
C ASP A 656 -10.85 10.26 21.15
N TYR A 657 -12.12 10.14 21.53
CA TYR A 657 -12.98 9.04 21.17
C TYR A 657 -13.60 9.32 19.81
N TRP A 658 -13.52 8.34 18.92
CA TRP A 658 -14.11 8.41 17.61
C TRP A 658 -14.96 7.18 17.31
N ALA A 659 -16.00 7.36 16.50
CA ALA A 659 -16.83 6.28 15.98
C ALA A 659 -17.25 6.59 14.53
N VAL A 660 -17.30 5.54 13.72
CA VAL A 660 -17.72 5.61 12.32
C VAL A 660 -18.74 4.51 12.05
N ASP A 661 -19.92 4.90 11.58
CA ASP A 661 -20.94 4.01 11.05
C ASP A 661 -20.95 4.15 9.53
N TYR A 662 -20.43 3.15 8.83
CA TYR A 662 -20.12 3.18 7.42
C TYR A 662 -20.98 2.17 6.68
N THR A 663 -21.79 2.61 5.74
CA THR A 663 -22.78 1.82 5.00
C THR A 663 -22.45 1.75 3.52
N ASN A 664 -22.97 0.74 2.84
CA ASN A 664 -22.70 0.49 1.41
C ASN A 664 -21.22 0.37 1.07
N VAL A 665 -20.40 -0.15 1.99
CA VAL A 665 -18.93 -0.20 1.84
C VAL A 665 -18.54 -0.96 0.58
N ILE A 666 -17.87 -0.28 -0.36
CA ILE A 666 -17.44 -0.88 -1.63
C ILE A 666 -16.21 -1.71 -1.39
N THR A 667 -16.36 -3.00 -1.57
CA THR A 667 -15.30 -3.97 -1.37
C THR A 667 -15.38 -5.09 -2.40
N LYS A 668 -14.35 -5.93 -2.45
CA LYS A 668 -14.29 -7.12 -3.30
C LYS A 668 -14.56 -8.37 -2.45
N GLU A 669 -15.36 -9.28 -2.97
CA GLU A 669 -15.55 -10.58 -2.33
C GLU A 669 -14.21 -11.28 -2.15
N GLN A 670 -13.97 -11.82 -0.95
CA GLN A 670 -12.74 -12.55 -0.68
C GLN A 670 -12.87 -14.01 -1.13
N ALA A 671 -12.00 -14.42 -2.05
CA ALA A 671 -12.01 -15.76 -2.62
C ALA A 671 -11.87 -16.84 -1.54
N GLN A 672 -11.01 -16.62 -0.53
CA GLN A 672 -10.85 -17.52 0.61
C GLN A 672 -12.15 -17.66 1.41
N GLY A 673 -12.86 -16.57 1.65
CA GLY A 673 -14.16 -16.56 2.33
C GLY A 673 -15.24 -17.36 1.56
N ILE A 674 -15.32 -17.14 0.23
CA ILE A 674 -16.25 -17.90 -0.63
C ILE A 674 -15.99 -19.40 -0.52
N VAL A 675 -14.72 -19.82 -0.64
CA VAL A 675 -14.37 -21.25 -0.59
C VAL A 675 -14.59 -21.84 0.80
N ARG A 676 -14.35 -21.08 1.87
CA ARG A 676 -14.52 -21.52 3.26
C ARG A 676 -15.99 -21.66 3.64
N TYR A 677 -16.78 -20.62 3.39
CA TYR A 677 -18.15 -20.54 3.89
C TYR A 677 -19.19 -21.06 2.92
N THR A 678 -18.91 -21.03 1.62
CA THR A 678 -19.83 -21.48 0.55
C THR A 678 -19.13 -22.36 -0.50
N PRO A 679 -18.48 -23.49 -0.10
CA PRO A 679 -17.65 -24.30 -1.00
C PRO A 679 -18.40 -24.93 -2.17
N GLN A 680 -19.75 -24.93 -2.16
CA GLN A 680 -20.63 -25.41 -3.23
C GLN A 680 -21.21 -24.26 -4.08
N SER A 681 -20.80 -23.00 -3.84
CA SER A 681 -21.22 -21.87 -4.64
C SER A 681 -20.85 -22.08 -6.11
N THR A 682 -21.67 -21.57 -7.03
CA THR A 682 -21.36 -21.51 -8.47
C THR A 682 -20.14 -20.63 -8.76
N LYS A 683 -19.74 -19.78 -7.83
CA LYS A 683 -18.51 -18.99 -7.90
C LYS A 683 -17.25 -19.85 -7.71
N VAL A 684 -17.34 -21.02 -7.09
CA VAL A 684 -16.21 -21.95 -6.87
C VAL A 684 -16.08 -22.89 -8.06
N ILE A 685 -15.04 -22.70 -8.83
CA ILE A 685 -14.76 -23.48 -10.05
C ILE A 685 -13.92 -24.69 -9.68
N ARG A 686 -14.44 -25.89 -9.97
CA ARG A 686 -13.74 -27.15 -9.73
C ARG A 686 -13.53 -27.93 -11.01
N THR A 687 -12.31 -28.41 -11.22
CA THR A 687 -11.97 -29.30 -12.34
C THR A 687 -11.69 -30.68 -11.79
N SER A 688 -12.51 -31.66 -12.16
CA SER A 688 -12.43 -33.07 -11.64
C SER A 688 -12.41 -33.13 -10.12
N GLY A 689 -13.20 -32.26 -9.44
CA GLY A 689 -13.32 -32.21 -7.98
C GLY A 689 -12.23 -31.40 -7.27
N THR A 690 -11.20 -30.93 -7.99
CA THR A 690 -10.12 -30.10 -7.44
C THR A 690 -10.45 -28.64 -7.65
N LEU A 691 -10.20 -27.79 -6.64
CA LEU A 691 -10.34 -26.34 -6.73
C LEU A 691 -9.44 -25.80 -7.85
N ALA A 692 -10.00 -25.07 -8.80
CA ALA A 692 -9.31 -24.56 -9.99
C ALA A 692 -9.40 -23.03 -10.12
N GLY A 693 -10.44 -22.43 -9.57
CA GLY A 693 -10.63 -20.97 -9.61
C GLY A 693 -11.80 -20.54 -8.75
N VAL A 694 -11.90 -19.24 -8.56
CA VAL A 694 -13.03 -18.57 -7.91
C VAL A 694 -13.39 -17.33 -8.72
N THR A 695 -14.69 -17.05 -8.86
CA THR A 695 -15.15 -15.77 -9.36
C THR A 695 -15.53 -14.88 -8.19
N THR A 696 -14.98 -13.68 -8.13
CA THR A 696 -15.32 -12.63 -7.18
C THR A 696 -15.92 -11.42 -7.91
N SER A 697 -16.57 -10.55 -7.20
CA SER A 697 -17.07 -9.28 -7.75
C SER A 697 -16.96 -8.17 -6.70
N TYR A 698 -16.89 -6.93 -7.18
CA TYR A 698 -17.12 -5.78 -6.30
C TYR A 698 -18.60 -5.74 -5.89
N PHE A 699 -18.87 -5.32 -4.68
CA PHE A 699 -20.21 -5.17 -4.14
C PHE A 699 -20.22 -4.13 -3.01
N ASN A 700 -21.41 -3.61 -2.69
CA ASN A 700 -21.61 -2.78 -1.53
C ASN A 700 -21.90 -3.70 -0.32
N ALA A 701 -21.00 -3.77 0.66
CA ALA A 701 -21.24 -4.45 1.93
C ALA A 701 -22.20 -3.62 2.78
N ASP A 702 -23.05 -4.29 3.56
CA ASP A 702 -24.13 -3.64 4.30
C ASP A 702 -23.62 -2.56 5.25
N TYR A 703 -22.56 -2.86 6.02
CA TYR A 703 -21.97 -1.91 6.97
C TYR A 703 -20.54 -2.29 7.40
N VAL A 704 -19.84 -1.28 7.92
CA VAL A 704 -18.71 -1.37 8.85
C VAL A 704 -19.01 -0.42 10.01
N GLU A 705 -19.07 -0.94 11.24
CA GLU A 705 -19.20 -0.12 12.44
C GLU A 705 -17.90 -0.23 13.23
N THR A 706 -17.26 0.90 13.52
CA THR A 706 -15.96 0.90 14.20
C THR A 706 -15.84 2.07 15.17
N ASP A 707 -15.15 1.83 16.28
CA ASP A 707 -14.84 2.87 17.26
C ASP A 707 -13.48 2.64 17.93
N GLY A 708 -12.94 3.72 18.49
CA GLY A 708 -11.66 3.66 19.18
C GLY A 708 -11.29 4.96 19.89
N ILE A 709 -10.06 4.97 20.39
CA ILE A 709 -9.49 6.09 21.12
C ILE A 709 -8.11 6.43 20.56
N ASP A 710 -7.90 7.71 20.27
CA ASP A 710 -6.59 8.28 19.97
C ASP A 710 -6.05 9.01 21.21
N ILE A 711 -4.77 8.83 21.52
CA ILE A 711 -4.07 9.42 22.66
C ILE A 711 -2.81 10.11 22.15
N GLU A 712 -2.66 11.38 22.48
CA GLU A 712 -1.45 12.14 22.22
C GLU A 712 -1.00 12.84 23.49
N LEU A 713 0.23 12.55 23.95
CA LEU A 713 0.84 13.20 25.11
C LEU A 713 2.15 13.85 24.66
N THR A 714 2.35 15.10 25.04
CA THR A 714 3.61 15.81 24.82
C THR A 714 4.09 16.48 26.10
N TYR A 715 5.39 16.46 26.32
CA TYR A 715 6.04 17.11 27.45
C TYR A 715 7.37 17.69 27.03
N SER A 716 7.64 18.93 27.41
CA SER A 716 8.93 19.58 27.18
C SER A 716 9.53 20.05 28.51
N ALA A 717 10.82 19.92 28.70
CA ALA A 717 11.49 20.38 29.90
C ALA A 717 12.95 20.76 29.65
N ASP A 718 13.39 21.84 30.25
CA ASP A 718 14.81 22.21 30.25
C ASP A 718 15.56 21.35 31.27
N ILE A 719 16.50 20.52 30.78
CA ILE A 719 17.31 19.61 31.59
C ILE A 719 18.79 19.88 31.33
N GLY A 720 19.47 20.43 32.34
CA GLY A 720 20.89 20.80 32.24
C GLY A 720 21.14 21.87 31.19
N PRO A 721 21.97 21.64 30.15
CA PRO A 721 22.24 22.62 29.10
C PRO A 721 21.30 22.54 27.92
N GLY A 722 20.29 21.67 27.96
CA GLY A 722 19.42 21.39 26.79
C GLY A 722 17.97 21.19 27.15
N THR A 723 17.15 20.99 26.12
CA THR A 723 15.72 20.77 26.23
C THR A 723 15.39 19.33 25.89
N LEU A 724 14.64 18.63 26.74
CA LEU A 724 14.10 17.30 26.54
C LEU A 724 12.64 17.40 26.13
N GLY A 725 12.30 16.86 24.95
CA GLY A 725 10.95 16.61 24.49
C GLY A 725 10.60 15.13 24.67
N LEU A 726 9.43 14.83 25.20
CA LEU A 726 8.85 13.49 25.29
C LEU A 726 7.49 13.47 24.60
N GLY A 727 7.21 12.41 23.86
CA GLY A 727 5.92 12.20 23.18
C GLY A 727 5.40 10.78 23.33
N LEU A 728 4.09 10.65 23.33
CA LEU A 728 3.37 9.39 23.11
C LEU A 728 2.25 9.70 22.12
N ASN A 729 2.19 8.95 21.03
CA ASN A 729 1.06 8.90 20.13
C ASN A 729 0.58 7.45 20.06
N ALA A 730 -0.72 7.21 20.29
CA ALA A 730 -1.27 5.86 20.29
C ALA A 730 -2.71 5.86 19.76
N THR A 731 -3.05 4.82 19.03
CA THR A 731 -4.42 4.51 18.61
C THR A 731 -4.80 3.13 19.14
N HIS A 732 -5.93 3.05 19.83
CA HIS A 732 -6.53 1.80 20.29
C HIS A 732 -7.89 1.64 19.63
N MET A 733 -8.04 0.61 18.79
CA MET A 733 -9.28 0.22 18.14
C MET A 733 -10.09 -0.65 19.10
N MET A 734 -11.28 -0.22 19.47
CA MET A 734 -12.13 -0.91 20.45
C MET A 734 -13.03 -1.94 19.78
N SER A 735 -13.55 -1.62 18.59
CA SER A 735 -14.34 -2.54 17.76
C SER A 735 -14.18 -2.25 16.27
N TYR A 736 -14.34 -3.27 15.46
CA TYR A 736 -14.48 -3.18 14.00
C TYR A 736 -15.43 -4.29 13.54
N ASP A 737 -16.69 -3.97 13.46
CA ASP A 737 -17.76 -4.90 13.18
C ASP A 737 -18.11 -4.94 11.69
N ILE A 738 -18.08 -6.13 11.10
CA ILE A 738 -18.47 -6.38 9.70
C ILE A 738 -19.52 -7.49 9.59
N PRO A 739 -20.32 -7.52 8.51
CA PRO A 739 -21.25 -8.62 8.27
C PRO A 739 -20.53 -9.84 7.69
N ILE A 740 -20.33 -10.90 8.46
CA ILE A 740 -19.89 -12.20 7.96
C ILE A 740 -21.11 -13.14 7.88
N LEU A 741 -21.53 -13.52 6.67
CA LEU A 741 -22.76 -14.29 6.42
C LEU A 741 -24.03 -13.69 7.09
N GLY A 742 -24.11 -12.37 7.12
CA GLY A 742 -25.20 -11.62 7.75
C GLY A 742 -25.16 -11.58 9.29
N VAL A 743 -24.08 -12.03 9.91
CA VAL A 743 -23.84 -11.94 11.35
C VAL A 743 -22.83 -10.83 11.64
N LYS A 744 -23.20 -9.91 12.52
CA LYS A 744 -22.30 -8.86 13.02
C LYS A 744 -21.13 -9.51 13.75
N THR A 745 -19.93 -9.28 13.28
CA THR A 745 -18.71 -9.93 13.77
C THR A 745 -17.61 -8.89 13.96
N ASP A 746 -17.11 -8.80 15.20
CA ASP A 746 -15.92 -7.99 15.50
C ASP A 746 -14.67 -8.70 14.98
N VAL A 747 -13.84 -7.96 14.23
CA VAL A 747 -12.65 -8.48 13.57
C VAL A 747 -11.36 -7.81 14.06
N VAL A 748 -11.42 -7.03 15.14
CA VAL A 748 -10.22 -6.48 15.80
C VAL A 748 -9.37 -7.62 16.39
N GLY A 749 -8.07 -7.46 16.32
CA GLY A 749 -7.11 -8.47 16.79
C GLY A 749 -7.00 -9.69 15.87
N LEU A 750 -7.44 -9.59 14.60
CA LEU A 750 -7.38 -10.67 13.61
C LEU A 750 -6.57 -10.28 12.37
N PHE A 751 -6.03 -11.30 11.70
CA PHE A 751 -5.31 -11.17 10.42
C PHE A 751 -6.25 -10.96 9.22
N ASN A 752 -7.51 -11.37 9.33
CA ASN A 752 -8.60 -11.10 8.40
C ASN A 752 -8.38 -11.61 6.95
N GLN A 753 -7.76 -12.76 6.77
CA GLN A 753 -7.48 -13.32 5.45
C GLN A 753 -8.75 -13.80 4.69
N ASP A 754 -9.84 -14.11 5.40
CA ASP A 754 -11.05 -14.72 4.85
C ASP A 754 -12.26 -13.78 4.79
N ASN A 755 -12.06 -12.50 5.09
CA ASN A 755 -13.06 -11.45 5.02
C ASN A 755 -12.44 -10.19 4.38
N PHE A 756 -13.21 -9.14 4.18
CA PHE A 756 -12.76 -7.95 3.47
C PHE A 756 -12.03 -6.92 4.35
N ALA A 757 -11.99 -7.10 5.68
CA ALA A 757 -11.18 -6.26 6.55
C ALA A 757 -9.68 -6.58 6.36
N ARG A 758 -8.84 -5.58 6.54
CA ARG A 758 -7.38 -5.79 6.55
C ARG A 758 -6.92 -6.33 7.89
N SER A 759 -5.68 -6.81 7.98
CA SER A 759 -5.10 -7.22 9.27
C SER A 759 -5.13 -6.05 10.24
N MET A 760 -5.56 -6.31 11.48
CA MET A 760 -5.97 -5.27 12.42
C MET A 760 -5.54 -5.57 13.85
N PRO A 761 -4.29 -5.25 14.21
CA PRO A 761 -3.88 -5.18 15.61
C PRO A 761 -4.74 -4.15 16.37
N ASP A 762 -5.08 -4.45 17.62
CA ASP A 762 -5.95 -3.55 18.42
C ASP A 762 -5.26 -2.26 18.86
N THR A 763 -3.94 -2.28 19.03
CA THR A 763 -3.19 -1.13 19.54
C THR A 763 -1.91 -0.90 18.73
N LYS A 764 -1.71 0.33 18.31
CA LYS A 764 -0.45 0.84 17.78
C LYS A 764 -0.02 2.06 18.58
N ALA A 765 1.27 2.17 18.89
CA ALA A 765 1.81 3.27 19.68
C ALA A 765 3.22 3.64 19.24
N VAL A 766 3.53 4.94 19.31
CA VAL A 766 4.88 5.50 19.13
C VAL A 766 5.21 6.35 20.34
N ILE A 767 6.31 6.00 21.03
CA ILE A 767 6.89 6.81 22.09
C ILE A 767 8.12 7.50 21.53
N SER A 768 8.23 8.80 21.70
CA SER A 768 9.38 9.60 21.26
C SER A 768 10.09 10.27 22.43
N ALA A 769 11.41 10.39 22.32
CA ALA A 769 12.24 11.17 23.22
C ALA A 769 13.30 11.91 22.40
N ASN A 770 13.32 13.24 22.49
CA ASN A 770 14.24 14.10 21.79
C ASN A 770 14.99 14.99 22.78
N TYR A 771 16.32 15.04 22.70
CA TYR A 771 17.12 15.91 23.53
C TYR A 771 18.04 16.79 22.67
N LEU A 772 17.85 18.09 22.75
CA LEU A 772 18.63 19.08 22.03
C LEU A 772 19.52 19.86 23.01
N SER A 773 20.83 19.88 22.78
CA SER A 773 21.77 20.63 23.62
C SER A 773 22.89 21.23 22.77
N GLY A 774 22.83 22.51 22.53
CA GLY A 774 23.79 23.22 21.69
C GLY A 774 23.82 22.64 20.26
N GLN A 775 24.95 22.07 19.86
CA GLN A 775 25.16 21.46 18.53
C GLN A 775 24.73 19.98 18.47
N HIS A 776 24.22 19.40 19.54
CA HIS A 776 23.91 17.99 19.66
C HIS A 776 22.40 17.77 19.73
N SER A 777 21.88 16.94 18.86
CA SER A 777 20.51 16.43 18.91
C SER A 777 20.55 14.90 19.02
N VAL A 778 19.75 14.35 19.96
CA VAL A 778 19.55 12.91 20.12
C VAL A 778 18.06 12.65 20.04
N ALA A 779 17.63 11.73 19.17
CA ALA A 779 16.25 11.29 19.06
C ALA A 779 16.15 9.78 19.26
N ALA A 780 15.09 9.32 19.93
CA ALA A 780 14.76 7.91 20.06
C ALA A 780 13.26 7.71 19.91
N TYR A 781 12.88 6.66 19.19
CA TYR A 781 11.49 6.29 18.92
C TYR A 781 11.28 4.82 19.24
N VAL A 782 10.25 4.51 20.02
CA VAL A 782 9.79 3.14 20.27
C VAL A 782 8.46 2.98 19.57
N ARG A 783 8.40 2.11 18.57
CA ARG A 783 7.17 1.75 17.86
C ARG A 783 6.67 0.40 18.35
N HIS A 784 5.41 0.33 18.71
CA HIS A 784 4.76 -0.87 19.22
C HIS A 784 3.50 -1.21 18.43
N ILE A 785 3.37 -2.48 18.07
CA ILE A 785 2.18 -3.08 17.47
C ILE A 785 1.79 -4.26 18.33
N SER A 786 0.55 -4.30 18.81
CA SER A 786 0.04 -5.36 19.66
C SER A 786 -0.05 -6.71 18.94
N SER A 787 -0.11 -7.79 19.70
CA SER A 787 -0.30 -9.14 19.17
C SER A 787 -1.72 -9.33 18.64
N TYR A 788 -1.87 -10.18 17.63
CA TYR A 788 -3.17 -10.54 17.04
C TYR A 788 -3.16 -12.02 16.59
N LYS A 789 -4.21 -12.51 15.91
CA LYS A 789 -4.33 -13.93 15.55
C LYS A 789 -4.71 -14.10 14.09
N THR A 790 -4.20 -15.16 13.47
CA THR A 790 -4.76 -15.61 12.19
C THR A 790 -6.10 -16.32 12.44
N ASN A 791 -7.10 -15.97 11.62
CA ASN A 791 -8.39 -16.67 11.56
C ASN A 791 -8.44 -17.65 10.37
N ALA A 792 -7.38 -17.69 9.55
CA ALA A 792 -7.27 -18.61 8.42
C ALA A 792 -6.81 -20.01 8.83
N ALA A 793 -7.00 -20.98 7.95
CA ALA A 793 -6.45 -22.31 8.11
C ALA A 793 -4.92 -22.27 8.05
N LEU A 794 -4.32 -22.88 9.06
CA LEU A 794 -2.88 -22.91 9.22
C LEU A 794 -2.20 -23.77 8.14
N ASN A 795 -1.06 -23.31 7.64
CA ASN A 795 -0.30 -23.98 6.59
C ASN A 795 0.22 -25.36 7.05
N SER A 796 -0.31 -26.45 6.48
CA SER A 796 0.11 -27.80 6.83
C SER A 796 1.58 -28.11 6.46
N THR A 797 2.15 -27.40 5.48
CA THR A 797 3.56 -27.53 5.13
C THR A 797 4.43 -26.88 6.21
N ALA A 798 4.07 -25.71 6.71
CA ALA A 798 4.72 -25.05 7.82
C ALA A 798 4.66 -25.90 9.09
N GLN A 799 3.49 -26.52 9.38
CA GLN A 799 3.33 -27.51 10.47
C GLN A 799 4.34 -28.65 10.33
N SER A 800 4.42 -29.25 9.14
CA SER A 800 5.30 -30.41 8.90
C SER A 800 6.79 -30.07 9.05
N LEU A 801 7.16 -28.82 8.89
CA LEU A 801 8.53 -28.29 9.04
C LEU A 801 8.84 -27.86 10.48
N GLY A 802 7.86 -27.90 11.39
CA GLY A 802 8.04 -27.47 12.79
C GLY A 802 8.12 -25.95 12.99
N ILE A 803 7.75 -25.17 11.98
CA ILE A 803 7.76 -23.70 12.00
C ILE A 803 6.33 -23.26 12.31
N PHE A 804 5.84 -23.44 13.57
CA PHE A 804 4.41 -23.33 13.74
C PHE A 804 3.96 -23.06 15.18
N ASN A 805 3.14 -22.07 15.34
CA ASN A 805 2.38 -21.81 16.55
C ASN A 805 0.99 -22.41 16.43
N ALA A 806 0.67 -23.40 17.26
CA ALA A 806 -0.56 -24.21 17.12
C ALA A 806 -1.84 -23.39 17.37
N ASP A 807 -1.76 -22.28 18.05
CA ASP A 807 -2.88 -21.40 18.36
C ASP A 807 -3.08 -20.26 17.34
N GLY A 808 -2.20 -20.17 16.34
CA GLY A 808 -2.26 -19.13 15.30
C GLY A 808 -1.95 -17.74 15.80
N SER A 809 -1.36 -17.55 16.98
CA SER A 809 -0.97 -16.22 17.50
C SER A 809 0.14 -15.60 16.64
N ILE A 810 0.03 -14.31 16.44
CA ILE A 810 1.03 -13.43 15.82
C ILE A 810 1.52 -12.53 16.96
N ASP A 811 2.79 -12.64 17.30
CA ASP A 811 3.35 -11.93 18.47
C ASP A 811 3.35 -10.42 18.25
N SER A 812 3.41 -9.65 19.34
CA SER A 812 3.59 -8.20 19.26
C SER A 812 4.94 -7.85 18.66
N PHE A 813 5.02 -6.72 17.96
CA PHE A 813 6.24 -6.25 17.33
C PHE A 813 6.62 -4.88 17.91
N THR A 814 7.83 -4.80 18.48
CA THR A 814 8.32 -3.57 19.11
C THR A 814 9.72 -3.26 18.62
N THR A 815 9.89 -2.15 17.90
CA THR A 815 11.18 -1.69 17.41
C THR A 815 11.62 -0.39 18.10
N VAL A 816 12.91 -0.18 18.18
CA VAL A 816 13.52 1.04 18.72
C VAL A 816 14.44 1.65 17.66
N ASP A 817 14.17 2.90 17.32
CA ASP A 817 15.02 3.68 16.44
C ASP A 817 15.76 4.74 17.25
N MET A 818 17.01 5.01 16.89
CA MET A 818 17.86 6.02 17.55
C MET A 818 18.58 6.85 16.49
N GLN A 819 18.66 8.15 16.72
CA GLN A 819 19.39 9.06 15.84
C GLN A 819 20.21 10.06 16.68
N TYR A 820 21.41 10.34 16.22
CA TYR A 820 22.25 11.40 16.74
C TYR A 820 22.67 12.33 15.60
N THR A 821 22.43 13.61 15.76
CA THR A 821 22.82 14.64 14.82
C THR A 821 23.76 15.63 15.47
N TYR A 822 24.86 15.95 14.81
CA TYR A 822 25.84 16.94 15.21
C TYR A 822 25.88 18.10 14.20
N ALA A 823 25.50 19.29 14.64
CA ALA A 823 25.64 20.52 13.86
C ALA A 823 27.06 21.08 13.99
N VAL A 824 27.80 21.12 12.88
CA VAL A 824 29.17 21.63 12.86
C VAL A 824 29.16 23.17 12.88
N ASP A 825 29.83 23.78 13.86
CA ASP A 825 29.85 25.24 14.01
C ASP A 825 30.51 25.96 12.83
N ALA A 826 29.90 27.04 12.35
CA ALA A 826 30.37 27.92 11.30
C ALA A 826 30.36 27.37 9.84
N GLU A 827 29.92 26.15 9.57
CA GLU A 827 29.94 25.57 8.23
C GLU A 827 28.55 25.19 7.69
N ASN A 828 27.48 25.51 8.41
CA ASN A 828 26.10 25.16 8.01
C ASN A 828 25.93 23.66 7.68
N VAL A 829 26.68 22.79 8.37
CA VAL A 829 26.76 21.36 8.12
C VAL A 829 26.20 20.60 9.30
N ALA A 830 25.36 19.61 9.07
CA ALA A 830 24.95 18.64 10.07
C ALA A 830 25.34 17.22 9.64
N LEU A 831 25.84 16.45 10.59
CA LEU A 831 26.20 15.05 10.42
C LEU A 831 25.25 14.19 11.25
N THR A 832 24.62 13.21 10.63
CA THR A 832 23.66 12.32 11.27
C THR A 832 24.15 10.87 11.25
N VAL A 833 24.02 10.20 12.40
CA VAL A 833 24.20 8.76 12.53
C VAL A 833 22.94 8.17 13.16
N GLY A 834 22.36 7.15 12.55
CA GLY A 834 21.12 6.54 13.00
C GLY A 834 21.18 5.01 13.04
N LEU A 835 20.31 4.45 13.85
CA LEU A 835 19.98 3.03 13.92
C LEU A 835 18.47 2.89 13.84
N LYS A 836 17.93 2.25 12.81
CA LYS A 836 16.54 1.77 12.79
C LYS A 836 16.51 0.33 13.27
N ASN A 837 15.50 -0.04 14.02
CA ASN A 837 15.39 -1.34 14.70
C ASN A 837 16.68 -1.72 15.43
N ALA A 838 17.11 -0.88 16.39
CA ALA A 838 18.42 -0.97 17.06
C ALA A 838 18.67 -2.31 17.75
N PHE A 839 17.65 -3.05 18.14
CA PHE A 839 17.75 -4.35 18.80
C PHE A 839 17.61 -5.54 17.84
N ASP A 840 17.47 -5.29 16.53
CA ASP A 840 17.35 -6.30 15.47
C ASP A 840 16.17 -7.27 15.69
N GLU A 841 15.02 -6.70 16.09
CA GLU A 841 13.80 -7.48 16.29
C GLU A 841 13.32 -8.07 14.98
N ASP A 842 13.15 -9.38 14.93
CA ASP A 842 12.63 -10.10 13.76
C ASP A 842 11.11 -9.99 13.68
N VAL A 843 10.58 -9.96 12.45
CA VAL A 843 9.12 -9.92 12.24
C VAL A 843 8.43 -11.17 12.76
N PRO A 844 7.25 -11.04 13.40
CA PRO A 844 6.46 -12.20 13.85
C PRO A 844 6.01 -13.07 12.69
N TYR A 845 5.96 -14.39 12.92
CA TYR A 845 5.46 -15.33 11.92
C TYR A 845 3.95 -15.24 11.73
N VAL A 846 3.52 -15.21 10.46
CA VAL A 846 2.14 -15.42 10.04
C VAL A 846 2.06 -16.75 9.31
N TYR A 847 1.16 -17.62 9.73
CA TYR A 847 1.08 -19.01 9.28
C TYR A 847 0.15 -19.21 8.09
N ASP A 848 0.18 -18.33 7.14
CA ASP A 848 -0.53 -18.51 5.88
C ASP A 848 0.28 -19.33 4.85
N ALA A 849 -0.38 -19.79 3.80
CA ALA A 849 0.23 -20.71 2.84
C ALA A 849 1.09 -20.03 1.78
N THR A 850 1.05 -18.72 1.65
CA THR A 850 1.38 -18.06 0.39
C THR A 850 2.48 -17.03 0.49
N ASN A 851 2.67 -16.43 1.66
CA ASN A 851 3.57 -15.31 1.86
C ASN A 851 4.93 -15.74 2.41
N TRP A 852 5.80 -14.77 2.56
CA TRP A 852 7.08 -14.89 3.27
C TRP A 852 6.92 -15.20 4.77
N SER A 853 5.67 -15.45 5.21
CA SER A 853 5.28 -15.78 6.56
C SER A 853 5.44 -14.65 7.57
N TYR A 854 5.23 -13.42 7.13
CA TYR A 854 5.01 -12.25 7.97
C TYR A 854 3.89 -11.39 7.39
N ASP A 855 3.41 -10.41 8.15
CA ASP A 855 2.38 -9.47 7.69
C ASP A 855 3.03 -8.17 7.18
N PRO A 856 3.14 -7.96 5.85
CA PRO A 856 3.78 -6.77 5.29
C PRO A 856 2.99 -5.48 5.51
N LYS A 857 1.72 -5.56 5.93
CA LYS A 857 0.91 -4.39 6.26
C LYS A 857 1.31 -3.74 7.59
N HIS A 858 2.03 -4.47 8.44
CA HIS A 858 2.43 -4.00 9.77
C HIS A 858 3.91 -4.18 10.09
N HIS A 859 4.60 -5.12 9.47
CA HIS A 859 5.94 -5.53 9.88
C HIS A 859 6.97 -5.30 8.77
N ASP A 860 8.10 -4.65 9.12
CA ASP A 860 9.23 -4.44 8.21
C ASP A 860 10.26 -5.57 8.39
N PRO A 861 10.53 -6.39 7.36
CA PRO A 861 11.42 -7.55 7.46
C PRO A 861 12.92 -7.20 7.40
N ARG A 862 13.28 -5.94 7.13
CA ARG A 862 14.69 -5.54 6.88
C ARG A 862 15.62 -5.71 8.08
N GLY A 863 15.07 -5.74 9.33
CA GLY A 863 15.85 -5.85 10.55
C GLY A 863 16.61 -4.57 10.88
N ARG A 864 17.79 -4.68 11.52
CA ARG A 864 18.60 -3.51 11.92
C ARG A 864 19.21 -2.81 10.71
N MET A 865 19.08 -1.45 10.69
CA MET A 865 19.65 -0.61 9.64
C MET A 865 20.50 0.52 10.24
N PHE A 866 21.65 0.77 9.61
CA PHE A 866 22.55 1.88 9.95
C PHE A 866 22.32 3.04 8.98
N THR A 867 22.17 4.25 9.51
CA THR A 867 22.00 5.47 8.72
C THR A 867 23.20 6.39 8.89
N LEU A 868 23.70 6.93 7.78
CA LEU A 868 24.68 8.02 7.75
C LEU A 868 24.13 9.15 6.88
N GLY A 869 24.02 10.34 7.44
CA GLY A 869 23.49 11.54 6.77
C GLY A 869 24.46 12.71 6.81
N LEU A 870 24.50 13.48 5.74
CA LEU A 870 25.18 14.77 5.63
C LEU A 870 24.16 15.78 5.11
N LYS A 871 23.87 16.81 5.90
CA LYS A 871 23.02 17.94 5.51
C LYS A 871 23.85 19.20 5.43
N TYR A 872 23.70 19.97 4.35
CA TYR A 872 24.35 21.27 4.17
C TYR A 872 23.28 22.31 3.87
N MET A 873 23.36 23.47 4.56
CA MET A 873 22.43 24.58 4.41
C MET A 873 23.20 25.89 4.16
N LEU A 874 22.67 26.71 3.25
CA LEU A 874 23.18 28.05 2.97
C LEU A 874 21.98 28.99 2.84
N ASP A 875 21.97 30.07 3.63
CA ASP A 875 20.94 31.14 3.59
C ASP A 875 21.14 32.04 2.39
#